data_dd712f7e183e6cd69663c60763251710
#
_entry.id   dd712f7e183e6cd69663c60763251710
#
_cell.length_a   1.000
_cell.length_b   1.000
_cell.length_c   1.000
_cell.angle_alpha   90.00
_cell.angle_beta   90.00
_cell.angle_gamma   90.00
#
_symmetry.space_group_name_H-M   'P 1'
#
loop_
_entity.id
_entity.type
_entity.pdbx_description
1 polymer ?
#
loop_
_entity_poly.entity_id
_entity_poly.type
_entity_poly.pdbx_seq_one_letter_code
_entity_poly.pdbx_strand_id
1 'polypeptide(L)'
;MVSRTRSVSSRSKSARSGSATSTTPRVGTTYGVHGEVLSKPPQGPKHTSHRAPKKTRKHKHLVLKWVLGIFAALIAAGIGLFAYMYITTEIPQPEKFALAEKTTVYYNDGTTPIGSYAEQNREIISCADLPDYVGNAIVASEDRSFYTNKGIDPIGIARAFYNNLTTGSRQGGSTITQQYAERYYLGETTSYVGKLREAFLAVKIAQAQDKSQVLCNYMNTIYLGRGAYGIQAAAKAYFGKDAKDLTLSEAAMLAGIIPAPSVWTPDVNPKQAEKRYKRVLNIMDEDGYITPDEKKAAKFPQTIEIQQNNQMSGPNGYLLTMVQNELVNTKAFSKQDLETGGYKIVTTIDKSKQDLMFSTISPSQNGMQGIVPDGMQFGALSVNPKDGSIISLYAGDDYLTKQLNNVTQATYEVGSTMKPFALLAAVNEGVSLNTYFNGNSYRTFPGITETVSNYGGENLGYVNLYTATEQSSNTVYMDLQTKLGAQKIAETARQAGVDDSSLDGSNPFTVLGNNGLTLKDMTQGYATLANQGNKPTLHIVAQVQTANGTDLYNAPTSAEQTFEANNANLVTKALTGVVQRGTATEARATGHTIAGKSGTANDSNAASFIGYTPSMLTSVAMWYPDANGNPQQIPSFGRWTGGSDYPVHLFTEY
;
A
#
# COMPACT_ATOMS: atom_id res chain seq x y z
N MET A 1 26.52 -45.55 -4.40
CA MET A 1 25.72 -46.76 -4.21
C MET A 1 24.27 -46.43 -4.42
N VAL A 2 23.72 -47.09 -5.38
CA VAL A 2 22.37 -47.02 -5.95
C VAL A 2 21.33 -47.52 -4.96
N SER A 3 20.18 -46.87 -4.81
CA SER A 3 18.90 -47.58 -4.77
C SER A 3 17.74 -46.65 -5.10
N ARG A 4 17.04 -47.01 -6.17
CA ARG A 4 15.72 -46.53 -6.63
C ARG A 4 14.61 -47.26 -5.88
N THR A 5 13.48 -46.61 -5.64
CA THR A 5 12.10 -47.17 -5.77
C THR A 5 11.11 -46.03 -5.86
N ARG A 6 10.54 -45.78 -6.96
CA ARG A 6 9.28 -46.13 -7.66
C ARG A 6 7.98 -45.77 -6.91
N SER A 7 7.35 -44.78 -7.50
CA SER A 7 5.95 -44.40 -7.69
C SER A 7 4.86 -45.48 -7.53
N VAL A 8 3.72 -45.07 -6.96
CA VAL A 8 2.40 -45.63 -7.34
C VAL A 8 1.39 -44.48 -7.46
N SER A 9 0.82 -44.38 -8.64
CA SER A 9 -0.35 -43.55 -8.97
C SER A 9 -1.64 -44.28 -8.61
N SER A 10 -2.68 -43.59 -8.17
CA SER A 10 -4.05 -44.05 -8.32
C SER A 10 -4.97 -42.92 -8.77
N ARG A 11 -5.43 -43.07 -9.99
CA ARG A 11 -6.62 -42.40 -10.54
C ARG A 11 -7.89 -43.01 -9.91
N SER A 12 -8.87 -42.21 -9.60
CA SER A 12 -10.26 -42.67 -9.73
C SER A 12 -11.18 -41.50 -10.15
N LYS A 13 -12.06 -41.92 -11.04
CA LYS A 13 -12.96 -41.20 -11.94
C LYS A 13 -14.18 -40.63 -11.21
N SER A 14 -14.64 -39.53 -11.75
CA SER A 14 -16.01 -39.04 -12.03
C SER A 14 -17.24 -39.79 -11.49
N ALA A 15 -18.21 -39.04 -10.97
CA ALA A 15 -19.62 -39.24 -11.25
C ALA A 15 -20.40 -37.92 -11.13
N ARG A 16 -21.25 -37.72 -12.14
CA ARG A 16 -22.27 -36.66 -12.27
C ARG A 16 -23.51 -37.03 -11.47
N SER A 17 -24.28 -36.03 -11.05
CA SER A 17 -25.73 -35.83 -11.02
C SER A 17 -26.07 -34.99 -9.80
N GLY A 18 -27.02 -34.11 -9.76
CA GLY A 18 -28.15 -33.75 -10.55
C GLY A 18 -28.92 -32.68 -9.73
N SER A 19 -29.62 -31.85 -10.41
CA SER A 19 -30.45 -30.75 -9.96
C SER A 19 -31.52 -31.13 -8.94
N ALA A 20 -31.81 -30.26 -7.99
CA ALA A 20 -33.09 -30.26 -7.27
C ALA A 20 -33.55 -28.82 -7.02
N THR A 21 -34.61 -28.47 -7.68
CA THR A 21 -35.48 -27.31 -7.48
C THR A 21 -36.24 -27.46 -6.14
N SER A 22 -36.28 -26.41 -5.35
CA SER A 22 -37.15 -26.32 -4.16
C SER A 22 -38.36 -25.46 -4.48
N THR A 23 -39.52 -26.09 -4.39
CA THR A 23 -40.85 -25.46 -4.42
C THR A 23 -41.32 -25.14 -3.00
N THR A 24 -41.86 -23.98 -2.79
CA THR A 24 -42.59 -23.54 -1.60
C THR A 24 -44.04 -24.05 -1.58
N PRO A 25 -44.63 -24.33 -0.44
CA PRO A 25 -45.99 -24.89 -0.33
C PRO A 25 -47.06 -23.80 -0.21
N ARG A 26 -48.22 -24.08 -0.83
CA ARG A 26 -49.51 -23.45 -0.52
C ARG A 26 -50.40 -24.42 0.28
N VAL A 27 -50.93 -23.94 1.34
CA VAL A 27 -52.08 -24.47 2.14
C VAL A 27 -53.32 -23.83 1.51
N GLY A 28 -54.42 -24.43 1.21
CA GLY A 28 -55.19 -25.59 1.53
C GLY A 28 -56.59 -25.18 2.00
N THR A 29 -57.57 -25.96 1.71
CA THR A 29 -58.98 -26.06 2.20
C THR A 29 -60.04 -25.64 1.17
N THR A 30 -61.00 -26.39 0.89
CA THR A 30 -61.67 -27.68 1.12
C THR A 30 -63.12 -27.56 0.62
N TYR A 31 -63.63 -28.66 0.03
CA TYR A 31 -65.04 -29.16 -0.10
C TYR A 31 -66.00 -28.37 -1.00
N GLY A 32 -66.84 -28.96 -1.79
CA GLY A 32 -67.31 -30.33 -2.04
C GLY A 32 -68.39 -30.33 -3.09
N VAL A 33 -68.44 -31.37 -3.84
CA VAL A 33 -69.45 -32.43 -4.05
C VAL A 33 -70.73 -32.10 -4.90
N HIS A 34 -70.96 -33.01 -5.87
CA HIS A 34 -72.14 -33.39 -6.63
C HIS A 34 -72.61 -32.44 -7.76
N GLY A 35 -72.95 -32.85 -8.95
CA GLY A 35 -73.20 -34.15 -9.53
C GLY A 35 -74.13 -33.94 -10.73
N GLU A 36 -73.88 -34.75 -11.79
CA GLU A 36 -74.85 -35.24 -12.81
C GLU A 36 -75.55 -34.31 -13.81
N VAL A 37 -75.23 -34.48 -15.06
CA VAL A 37 -75.81 -35.29 -16.14
C VAL A 37 -76.78 -34.57 -17.09
N LEU A 38 -76.43 -34.65 -18.42
CA LEU A 38 -77.23 -34.78 -19.65
C LEU A 38 -78.21 -33.68 -20.08
N SER A 39 -78.01 -33.15 -21.29
CA SER A 39 -78.69 -33.47 -22.56
C SER A 39 -78.73 -32.27 -23.54
N LYS A 40 -78.57 -32.57 -24.81
CA LYS A 40 -78.73 -31.73 -26.01
C LYS A 40 -80.19 -31.65 -26.45
N PRO A 41 -80.46 -30.92 -27.55
CA PRO A 41 -80.66 -29.51 -27.79
C PRO A 41 -82.14 -29.18 -28.18
N PRO A 42 -82.55 -28.00 -28.59
CA PRO A 42 -82.65 -27.70 -30.02
C PRO A 42 -82.53 -26.19 -30.44
N GLN A 43 -82.55 -26.01 -31.73
CA GLN A 43 -82.31 -24.94 -32.65
C GLN A 43 -83.05 -23.62 -32.45
N GLY A 44 -82.39 -22.52 -32.89
CA GLY A 44 -82.60 -21.26 -33.47
C GLY A 44 -83.93 -20.48 -33.38
N PRO A 45 -84.03 -19.21 -33.78
CA PRO A 45 -83.49 -18.61 -34.99
C PRO A 45 -83.02 -17.09 -34.92
N LYS A 46 -82.22 -16.71 -35.92
CA LYS A 46 -82.17 -15.49 -36.70
C LYS A 46 -81.93 -14.10 -36.07
N HIS A 47 -80.83 -13.52 -36.58
CA HIS A 47 -80.58 -12.12 -37.04
C HIS A 47 -80.78 -10.96 -36.09
N THR A 48 -79.66 -10.30 -35.77
CA THR A 48 -79.42 -8.92 -36.17
C THR A 48 -77.95 -8.57 -36.12
N SER A 49 -77.47 -7.95 -37.18
CA SER A 49 -76.13 -7.44 -37.36
C SER A 49 -75.91 -6.21 -36.50
N HIS A 50 -74.96 -6.22 -35.59
CA HIS A 50 -74.38 -4.98 -35.08
C HIS A 50 -72.91 -4.90 -35.43
N ARG A 51 -72.58 -3.93 -36.30
CA ARG A 51 -71.25 -3.46 -36.69
C ARG A 51 -70.43 -3.14 -35.45
N ALA A 52 -69.32 -3.83 -35.24
CA ALA A 52 -68.31 -3.46 -34.27
C ALA A 52 -67.61 -2.13 -34.67
N PRO A 53 -67.38 -1.22 -33.74
CA PRO A 53 -66.69 0.01 -34.07
C PRO A 53 -65.21 -0.24 -34.34
N LYS A 54 -64.71 0.28 -35.45
CA LYS A 54 -63.30 0.32 -35.82
C LYS A 54 -62.52 1.03 -34.72
N LYS A 55 -61.70 0.27 -33.93
CA LYS A 55 -60.70 0.81 -33.05
C LYS A 55 -59.68 1.60 -33.88
N THR A 56 -59.71 2.89 -33.72
CA THR A 56 -58.85 3.84 -34.41
C THR A 56 -57.38 3.66 -34.03
N ARG A 57 -56.54 3.57 -35.02
CA ARG A 57 -55.04 3.49 -34.99
C ARG A 57 -54.37 4.77 -34.42
N LYS A 58 -54.91 5.47 -33.42
CA LYS A 58 -54.37 6.71 -32.90
C LYS A 58 -53.28 6.57 -31.82
N HIS A 59 -53.10 5.39 -31.20
CA HIS A 59 -52.13 5.20 -30.12
C HIS A 59 -50.69 4.94 -30.55
N LYS A 60 -50.45 4.36 -31.73
CA LYS A 60 -49.08 4.10 -32.20
C LYS A 60 -48.28 5.38 -32.48
N HIS A 61 -48.92 6.43 -32.97
CA HIS A 61 -48.22 7.70 -33.21
C HIS A 61 -47.96 8.52 -31.92
N LEU A 62 -48.74 8.30 -30.86
CA LEU A 62 -48.53 8.99 -29.58
C LEU A 62 -47.31 8.42 -28.87
N VAL A 63 -47.17 7.09 -28.80
CA VAL A 63 -45.99 6.42 -28.21
C VAL A 63 -44.73 6.81 -28.99
N LEU A 64 -44.77 6.80 -30.31
CA LEU A 64 -43.64 7.21 -31.16
C LEU A 64 -43.24 8.68 -30.90
N LYS A 65 -44.21 9.60 -30.71
CA LYS A 65 -43.93 11.00 -30.36
C LYS A 65 -43.29 11.13 -28.98
N TRP A 66 -43.74 10.36 -28.00
CA TRP A 66 -43.12 10.34 -26.66
C TRP A 66 -41.70 9.76 -26.71
N VAL A 67 -41.45 8.65 -27.44
CA VAL A 67 -40.11 8.07 -27.65
C VAL A 67 -39.20 9.09 -28.34
N LEU A 68 -39.67 9.74 -29.41
CA LEU A 68 -38.90 10.78 -30.09
C LEU A 68 -38.66 12.01 -29.21
N GLY A 69 -39.64 12.39 -28.37
CA GLY A 69 -39.51 13.50 -27.41
C GLY A 69 -38.48 13.19 -26.32
N ILE A 70 -38.53 12.00 -25.74
CA ILE A 70 -37.54 11.55 -24.75
C ILE A 70 -36.15 11.47 -25.40
N PHE A 71 -36.05 10.94 -26.60
CA PHE A 71 -34.77 10.85 -27.33
C PHE A 71 -34.19 12.24 -27.65
N ALA A 72 -35.04 13.19 -28.07
CA ALA A 72 -34.64 14.58 -28.29
C ALA A 72 -34.23 15.27 -26.99
N ALA A 73 -34.92 15.01 -25.88
CA ALA A 73 -34.57 15.55 -24.54
C ALA A 73 -33.25 14.98 -24.05
N LEU A 74 -33.00 13.69 -24.26
CA LEU A 74 -31.69 13.03 -23.94
C LEU A 74 -30.56 13.62 -24.78
N ILE A 75 -30.78 13.86 -26.07
CA ILE A 75 -29.80 14.53 -26.93
C ILE A 75 -29.54 15.96 -26.45
N ALA A 76 -30.57 16.73 -26.14
CA ALA A 76 -30.44 18.11 -25.65
C ALA A 76 -29.70 18.14 -24.28
N ALA A 77 -30.03 17.23 -23.37
CA ALA A 77 -29.31 17.05 -22.10
C ALA A 77 -27.86 16.67 -22.32
N GLY A 78 -27.58 15.74 -23.26
CA GLY A 78 -26.23 15.37 -23.66
C GLY A 78 -25.43 16.55 -24.24
N ILE A 79 -26.03 17.36 -25.10
CA ILE A 79 -25.41 18.57 -25.65
C ILE A 79 -25.17 19.62 -24.55
N GLY A 80 -26.12 19.80 -23.63
CA GLY A 80 -25.99 20.72 -22.48
C GLY A 80 -24.85 20.28 -21.54
N LEU A 81 -24.77 19.00 -21.22
CA LEU A 81 -23.68 18.42 -20.42
C LEU A 81 -22.33 18.55 -21.14
N PHE A 82 -22.31 18.29 -22.44
CA PHE A 82 -21.12 18.48 -23.27
C PHE A 82 -20.65 19.95 -23.23
N ALA A 83 -21.53 20.90 -23.49
CA ALA A 83 -21.21 22.32 -23.46
C ALA A 83 -20.72 22.78 -22.07
N TYR A 84 -21.38 22.33 -21.01
CA TYR A 84 -20.97 22.59 -19.63
C TYR A 84 -19.56 22.06 -19.35
N MET A 85 -19.30 20.79 -19.61
CA MET A 85 -17.97 20.19 -19.41
C MET A 85 -16.91 20.83 -20.31
N TYR A 86 -17.27 21.18 -21.54
CA TYR A 86 -16.37 21.86 -22.46
C TYR A 86 -15.96 23.26 -21.95
N ILE A 87 -16.89 24.05 -21.44
CA ILE A 87 -16.60 25.40 -20.92
C ILE A 87 -15.82 25.34 -19.61
N THR A 88 -16.18 24.42 -18.71
CA THR A 88 -15.57 24.32 -17.36
C THR A 88 -14.23 23.60 -17.33
N THR A 89 -13.84 22.88 -18.38
CA THR A 89 -12.52 22.23 -18.47
C THR A 89 -11.53 23.21 -19.05
N GLU A 90 -10.66 23.77 -18.23
CA GLU A 90 -9.53 24.60 -18.69
C GLU A 90 -8.39 23.72 -19.21
N ILE A 91 -7.65 24.21 -20.22
CA ILE A 91 -6.37 23.61 -20.64
C ILE A 91 -5.31 24.23 -19.75
N PRO A 92 -4.70 23.49 -18.80
CA PRO A 92 -3.61 24.01 -17.99
C PRO A 92 -2.41 24.35 -18.87
N GLN A 93 -1.68 25.41 -18.52
CA GLN A 93 -0.56 25.88 -19.36
C GLN A 93 0.63 24.91 -19.25
N PRO A 94 1.25 24.48 -20.37
CA PRO A 94 2.39 23.55 -20.40
C PRO A 94 3.60 24.06 -19.61
N GLU A 95 3.76 25.37 -19.53
CA GLU A 95 4.89 26.04 -18.87
C GLU A 95 4.98 25.78 -17.35
N LYS A 96 3.86 25.48 -16.69
CA LYS A 96 3.86 25.14 -15.26
C LYS A 96 4.52 23.79 -14.95
N PHE A 97 4.62 22.88 -15.93
CA PHE A 97 5.24 21.57 -15.77
C PHE A 97 6.70 21.50 -16.27
N ALA A 98 7.08 22.42 -17.14
CA ALA A 98 8.48 22.56 -17.57
C ALA A 98 9.38 23.04 -16.43
N LEU A 99 8.78 23.65 -15.41
CA LEU A 99 9.43 24.13 -14.19
C LEU A 99 9.12 23.22 -13.00
N ALA A 100 8.92 21.91 -13.19
CA ALA A 100 8.77 20.99 -12.07
C ALA A 100 10.04 21.05 -11.22
N GLU A 101 10.02 21.93 -10.23
CA GLU A 101 11.08 22.02 -9.24
C GLU A 101 11.14 20.70 -8.46
N LYS A 102 12.34 20.29 -8.12
CA LYS A 102 12.62 19.05 -7.42
C LYS A 102 12.02 19.10 -6.01
N THR A 103 11.02 18.28 -5.71
CA THR A 103 10.56 18.11 -4.33
C THR A 103 11.68 17.50 -3.50
N THR A 104 12.10 18.20 -2.47
CA THR A 104 13.21 17.78 -1.60
C THR A 104 12.72 17.57 -0.19
N VAL A 105 13.12 16.44 0.40
CA VAL A 105 12.83 16.04 1.78
C VAL A 105 14.04 16.38 2.64
N TYR A 106 13.80 17.08 3.74
CA TYR A 106 14.82 17.55 4.66
C TYR A 106 14.65 16.91 6.04
N TYR A 107 15.76 16.83 6.78
CA TYR A 107 15.73 16.60 8.22
C TYR A 107 14.98 17.73 8.94
N ASN A 108 14.78 17.58 10.23
CA ASN A 108 14.04 18.54 11.07
C ASN A 108 14.64 19.95 11.11
N ASP A 109 15.90 20.12 10.71
CA ASP A 109 16.56 21.42 10.56
C ASP A 109 16.06 22.22 9.35
N GLY A 110 15.29 21.59 8.45
CA GLY A 110 14.76 22.19 7.23
C GLY A 110 15.81 22.59 6.18
N THR A 111 17.05 22.17 6.36
CA THR A 111 18.19 22.56 5.50
C THR A 111 19.04 21.40 5.02
N THR A 112 19.22 20.37 5.83
CA THR A 112 19.98 19.17 5.46
C THR A 112 19.09 18.20 4.69
N PRO A 113 19.36 17.87 3.42
CA PRO A 113 18.51 16.99 2.64
C PRO A 113 18.69 15.53 3.04
N ILE A 114 17.56 14.80 3.13
CA ILE A 114 17.50 13.33 3.20
C ILE A 114 17.57 12.76 1.79
N GLY A 115 16.85 13.37 0.86
CA GLY A 115 16.74 12.97 -0.54
C GLY A 115 15.64 13.75 -1.26
N SER A 116 15.20 13.26 -2.41
CA SER A 116 14.16 13.94 -3.19
C SER A 116 13.29 12.93 -3.94
N TYR A 117 12.06 13.33 -4.28
CA TYR A 117 11.13 12.53 -5.09
C TYR A 117 11.28 12.78 -6.59
N ALA A 118 12.14 13.64 -7.01
CA ALA A 118 12.44 13.79 -8.43
C ALA A 118 13.27 12.58 -8.92
N GLU A 119 12.63 11.43 -9.07
CA GLU A 119 13.12 10.34 -9.91
C GLU A 119 12.85 10.59 -11.40
N GLN A 120 12.32 11.75 -11.72
CA GLN A 120 12.20 12.12 -13.10
C GLN A 120 13.56 12.58 -13.58
N ASN A 121 14.32 11.65 -14.15
CA ASN A 121 15.20 12.01 -15.27
C ASN A 121 14.27 12.51 -16.39
N ARG A 122 13.61 13.65 -16.15
CA ARG A 122 12.83 14.34 -17.18
C ARG A 122 13.71 15.47 -17.70
N GLU A 123 14.18 15.28 -18.88
CA GLU A 123 14.84 16.33 -19.64
C GLU A 123 13.91 16.66 -20.80
N ILE A 124 13.27 17.83 -20.74
CA ILE A 124 12.38 18.30 -21.80
C ILE A 124 13.24 18.78 -22.96
N ILE A 125 13.01 18.21 -24.12
CA ILE A 125 13.74 18.54 -25.35
C ILE A 125 12.81 19.13 -26.40
N SER A 126 13.39 19.95 -27.28
CA SER A 126 12.77 20.26 -28.56
C SER A 126 12.75 18.99 -29.42
N CYS A 127 11.59 18.64 -29.96
CA CYS A 127 11.49 17.46 -30.82
C CYS A 127 11.87 17.75 -32.28
N ALA A 128 12.23 18.99 -32.62
CA ALA A 128 12.61 19.37 -33.97
C ALA A 128 13.91 18.67 -34.44
N ASP A 129 14.75 18.28 -33.50
CA ASP A 129 16.04 17.62 -33.79
C ASP A 129 15.94 16.07 -33.73
N LEU A 130 14.75 15.54 -33.42
CA LEU A 130 14.55 14.09 -33.37
C LEU A 130 14.36 13.52 -34.79
N PRO A 131 14.93 12.34 -35.08
CA PRO A 131 14.60 11.63 -36.30
C PRO A 131 13.10 11.30 -36.38
N ASP A 132 12.47 11.44 -37.53
CA ASP A 132 11.03 11.24 -37.74
C ASP A 132 10.54 9.84 -37.27
N TYR A 133 11.40 8.83 -37.42
CA TYR A 133 11.03 7.47 -37.00
C TYR A 133 10.83 7.33 -35.48
N VAL A 134 11.34 8.26 -34.66
CA VAL A 134 11.12 8.21 -33.19
C VAL A 134 9.65 8.48 -32.87
N GLY A 135 9.10 9.56 -33.41
CA GLY A 135 7.68 9.89 -33.27
C GLY A 135 6.78 8.86 -33.95
N ASN A 136 7.15 8.42 -35.17
CA ASN A 136 6.39 7.45 -35.94
C ASN A 136 6.34 6.06 -35.28
N ALA A 137 7.39 5.62 -34.57
CA ALA A 137 7.37 4.38 -33.79
C ALA A 137 6.35 4.44 -32.66
N ILE A 138 6.24 5.59 -31.98
CA ILE A 138 5.25 5.80 -30.91
C ILE A 138 3.84 5.82 -31.48
N VAL A 139 3.62 6.52 -32.59
CA VAL A 139 2.33 6.53 -33.31
C VAL A 139 1.93 5.12 -33.74
N ALA A 140 2.85 4.36 -34.32
CA ALA A 140 2.63 2.96 -34.70
C ALA A 140 2.30 2.04 -33.51
N SER A 141 2.91 2.28 -32.34
CA SER A 141 2.63 1.51 -31.15
C SER A 141 1.27 1.82 -30.54
N GLU A 142 0.95 3.13 -30.38
CA GLU A 142 -0.10 3.61 -29.50
C GLU A 142 -1.38 4.07 -30.22
N ASP A 143 -1.23 4.75 -31.37
CA ASP A 143 -2.38 5.38 -32.06
C ASP A 143 -2.12 5.55 -33.56
N ARG A 144 -2.40 4.52 -34.34
CA ARG A 144 -2.24 4.55 -35.81
C ARG A 144 -3.11 5.64 -36.49
N SER A 145 -4.17 6.08 -35.81
CA SER A 145 -5.05 7.16 -36.31
C SER A 145 -4.59 8.56 -35.94
N PHE A 146 -3.48 8.69 -35.20
CA PHE A 146 -3.07 9.92 -34.54
C PHE A 146 -3.11 11.15 -35.48
N TYR A 147 -2.51 11.06 -36.65
CA TYR A 147 -2.45 12.19 -37.59
C TYR A 147 -3.81 12.54 -38.22
N THR A 148 -4.80 11.65 -38.15
CA THR A 148 -6.12 11.84 -38.79
C THR A 148 -7.25 12.05 -37.79
N ASN A 149 -7.13 11.58 -36.53
CA ASN A 149 -8.15 11.79 -35.51
C ASN A 149 -8.16 13.22 -34.96
N LYS A 150 -9.27 13.60 -34.29
CA LYS A 150 -9.45 14.93 -33.68
C LYS A 150 -9.36 14.87 -32.14
N GLY A 151 -8.36 14.14 -31.61
CA GLY A 151 -8.14 13.97 -30.19
C GLY A 151 -8.74 12.68 -29.63
N ILE A 152 -9.80 12.14 -30.24
CA ILE A 152 -10.42 10.85 -29.91
C ILE A 152 -10.60 10.01 -31.19
N ASP A 153 -10.58 8.69 -31.05
CA ASP A 153 -10.88 7.73 -32.14
C ASP A 153 -12.12 6.86 -31.78
N PRO A 154 -13.33 7.30 -32.12
CA PRO A 154 -14.54 6.53 -31.82
C PRO A 154 -14.58 5.15 -32.49
N ILE A 155 -13.95 5.01 -33.67
CA ILE A 155 -13.88 3.74 -34.40
C ILE A 155 -12.91 2.79 -33.69
N GLY A 156 -11.77 3.29 -33.25
CA GLY A 156 -10.78 2.54 -32.46
C GLY A 156 -11.38 2.08 -31.13
N ILE A 157 -12.14 2.92 -30.44
CA ILE A 157 -12.86 2.58 -29.20
C ILE A 157 -13.87 1.44 -29.46
N ALA A 158 -14.69 1.57 -30.50
CA ALA A 158 -15.67 0.52 -30.86
C ALA A 158 -14.99 -0.80 -31.23
N ARG A 159 -13.88 -0.76 -31.97
CA ARG A 159 -13.08 -1.92 -32.35
C ARG A 159 -12.45 -2.58 -31.11
N ALA A 160 -11.85 -1.80 -30.21
CA ALA A 160 -11.27 -2.30 -28.97
C ALA A 160 -12.33 -2.96 -28.08
N PHE A 161 -13.51 -2.35 -27.95
CA PHE A 161 -14.65 -2.92 -27.22
C PHE A 161 -15.09 -4.27 -27.80
N TYR A 162 -15.27 -4.34 -29.13
CA TYR A 162 -15.64 -5.60 -29.82
C TYR A 162 -14.58 -6.69 -29.60
N ASN A 163 -13.30 -6.37 -29.80
CA ASN A 163 -12.22 -7.34 -29.63
C ASN A 163 -12.10 -7.82 -28.17
N ASN A 164 -12.24 -6.94 -27.19
CA ASN A 164 -12.20 -7.29 -25.78
C ASN A 164 -13.34 -8.25 -25.39
N LEU A 165 -14.53 -8.07 -26.00
CA LEU A 165 -15.68 -8.97 -25.78
C LEU A 165 -15.51 -10.33 -26.47
N THR A 166 -14.90 -10.36 -27.66
CA THR A 166 -14.88 -11.56 -28.49
C THR A 166 -13.63 -12.42 -28.32
N THR A 167 -12.48 -11.81 -27.98
CA THR A 167 -11.19 -12.51 -27.93
C THR A 167 -10.62 -12.59 -26.52
N GLY A 168 -11.24 -11.93 -25.52
CA GLY A 168 -10.72 -11.83 -24.16
C GLY A 168 -9.39 -11.06 -24.06
N SER A 169 -8.92 -10.46 -25.17
CA SER A 169 -7.70 -9.64 -25.19
C SER A 169 -8.00 -8.23 -24.71
N ARG A 170 -7.18 -7.68 -23.82
CA ARG A 170 -7.25 -6.27 -23.43
C ARG A 170 -6.58 -5.39 -24.48
N GLN A 171 -7.36 -4.90 -25.44
CA GLN A 171 -6.90 -3.93 -26.43
C GLN A 171 -7.30 -2.53 -25.98
N GLY A 172 -6.34 -1.60 -25.88
CA GLY A 172 -6.59 -0.19 -25.59
C GLY A 172 -7.16 0.52 -26.83
N GLY A 173 -8.09 1.43 -26.61
CA GLY A 173 -8.67 2.30 -27.66
C GLY A 173 -8.43 3.78 -27.39
N SER A 174 -7.56 4.15 -26.45
CA SER A 174 -7.20 5.55 -26.13
C SER A 174 -6.20 6.08 -27.15
N THR A 175 -6.43 7.33 -27.61
CA THR A 175 -5.49 8.03 -28.50
C THR A 175 -4.28 8.57 -27.74
N ILE A 176 -3.20 8.93 -28.46
CA ILE A 176 -2.04 9.65 -27.88
C ILE A 176 -2.49 10.94 -27.20
N THR A 177 -3.43 11.69 -27.79
CA THR A 177 -3.96 12.91 -27.19
C THR A 177 -4.70 12.66 -25.88
N GLN A 178 -5.47 11.56 -25.79
CA GLN A 178 -6.13 11.14 -24.56
C GLN A 178 -5.12 10.71 -23.49
N GLN A 179 -4.11 9.92 -23.85
CA GLN A 179 -3.05 9.52 -22.92
C GLN A 179 -2.25 10.73 -22.42
N TYR A 180 -1.99 11.71 -23.29
CA TYR A 180 -1.35 12.96 -22.91
C TYR A 180 -2.23 13.76 -21.94
N ALA A 181 -3.54 13.88 -22.22
CA ALA A 181 -4.50 14.54 -21.33
C ALA A 181 -4.60 13.84 -19.96
N GLU A 182 -4.66 12.51 -19.94
CA GLU A 182 -4.74 11.71 -18.72
C GLU A 182 -3.50 11.90 -17.84
N ARG A 183 -2.33 11.67 -18.41
CA ARG A 183 -1.07 11.65 -17.64
C ARG A 183 -0.57 13.03 -17.25
N TYR A 184 -0.87 14.02 -18.06
CA TYR A 184 -0.35 15.38 -17.87
C TYR A 184 -1.26 16.28 -17.04
N TYR A 185 -2.58 16.11 -17.18
CA TYR A 185 -3.54 17.06 -16.60
C TYR A 185 -4.47 16.48 -15.54
N LEU A 186 -4.72 15.17 -15.55
CA LEU A 186 -5.77 14.56 -14.73
C LEU A 186 -5.24 13.53 -13.71
N GLY A 187 -4.01 13.07 -13.86
CA GLY A 187 -3.53 11.87 -13.18
C GLY A 187 -4.25 10.60 -13.68
N GLU A 188 -3.94 9.44 -13.12
CA GLU A 188 -4.60 8.18 -13.52
C GLU A 188 -6.09 8.20 -13.18
N THR A 189 -6.94 8.13 -14.19
CA THR A 189 -8.40 8.16 -14.04
C THR A 189 -8.99 6.75 -14.17
N THR A 190 -9.49 6.20 -13.07
CA THR A 190 -10.14 4.89 -13.04
C THR A 190 -11.67 4.96 -13.15
N SER A 191 -12.27 6.14 -13.04
CA SER A 191 -13.71 6.34 -13.06
C SER A 191 -14.23 6.66 -14.47
N TYR A 192 -15.49 6.29 -14.76
CA TYR A 192 -16.15 6.63 -16.03
C TYR A 192 -16.25 8.15 -16.24
N VAL A 193 -16.46 8.93 -15.17
CA VAL A 193 -16.49 10.40 -15.22
C VAL A 193 -15.10 10.96 -15.56
N GLY A 194 -14.06 10.38 -14.98
CA GLY A 194 -12.67 10.72 -15.31
C GLY A 194 -12.35 10.46 -16.78
N LYS A 195 -12.72 9.28 -17.31
CA LYS A 195 -12.54 8.96 -18.74
C LYS A 195 -13.33 9.85 -19.68
N LEU A 196 -14.51 10.33 -19.26
CA LEU A 196 -15.26 11.30 -20.04
C LEU A 196 -14.57 12.68 -20.05
N ARG A 197 -14.06 13.14 -18.90
CA ARG A 197 -13.30 14.39 -18.78
C ARG A 197 -12.01 14.34 -19.61
N GLU A 198 -11.29 13.22 -19.59
CA GLU A 198 -10.12 12.95 -20.44
C GLU A 198 -10.45 13.12 -21.93
N ALA A 199 -11.55 12.51 -22.40
CA ALA A 199 -11.97 12.63 -23.79
C ALA A 199 -12.29 14.09 -24.19
N PHE A 200 -12.95 14.87 -23.31
CA PHE A 200 -13.20 16.29 -23.55
C PHE A 200 -11.90 17.10 -23.62
N LEU A 201 -10.99 16.86 -22.67
CA LEU A 201 -9.69 17.55 -22.66
C LEU A 201 -8.88 17.22 -23.90
N ALA A 202 -8.87 15.95 -24.34
CA ALA A 202 -8.20 15.53 -25.56
C ALA A 202 -8.73 16.24 -26.82
N VAL A 203 -10.06 16.43 -26.93
CA VAL A 203 -10.66 17.22 -28.03
C VAL A 203 -10.23 18.67 -27.97
N LYS A 204 -10.18 19.29 -26.80
CA LYS A 204 -9.71 20.68 -26.63
C LYS A 204 -8.25 20.85 -26.98
N ILE A 205 -7.38 19.92 -26.50
CA ILE A 205 -5.96 19.93 -26.84
C ILE A 205 -5.75 19.81 -28.35
N ALA A 206 -6.47 18.89 -29.02
CA ALA A 206 -6.37 18.70 -30.47
C ALA A 206 -6.88 19.89 -31.30
N GLN A 207 -7.66 20.79 -30.68
CA GLN A 207 -8.08 22.05 -31.32
C GLN A 207 -7.11 23.21 -31.06
N ALA A 208 -6.39 23.18 -29.92
CA ALA A 208 -5.52 24.25 -29.48
C ALA A 208 -4.05 24.05 -29.91
N GLN A 209 -3.63 22.81 -30.16
CA GLN A 209 -2.26 22.43 -30.48
C GLN A 209 -2.24 21.61 -31.77
N ASP A 210 -1.21 21.81 -32.59
CA ASP A 210 -0.98 20.96 -33.74
C ASP A 210 -0.50 19.54 -33.37
N LYS A 211 -0.52 18.61 -34.33
CA LYS A 211 -0.18 17.21 -34.08
C LYS A 211 1.29 17.03 -33.68
N SER A 212 2.18 17.82 -34.24
CA SER A 212 3.61 17.76 -33.91
C SER A 212 3.87 18.21 -32.48
N GLN A 213 3.17 19.26 -32.03
CA GLN A 213 3.27 19.77 -30.66
C GLN A 213 2.69 18.76 -29.64
N VAL A 214 1.50 18.17 -29.94
CA VAL A 214 0.91 17.14 -29.08
C VAL A 214 1.81 15.91 -28.96
N LEU A 215 2.39 15.44 -30.07
CA LEU A 215 3.30 14.30 -30.06
C LEU A 215 4.59 14.60 -29.28
N CYS A 216 5.15 15.78 -29.49
CA CYS A 216 6.34 16.21 -28.76
C CYS A 216 6.08 16.30 -27.25
N ASN A 217 4.98 16.91 -26.85
CA ASN A 217 4.59 16.99 -25.44
C ASN A 217 4.37 15.59 -24.85
N TYR A 218 3.74 14.68 -25.59
CA TYR A 218 3.58 13.28 -25.18
C TYR A 218 4.94 12.60 -25.00
N MET A 219 5.85 12.72 -25.98
CA MET A 219 7.20 12.17 -25.93
C MET A 219 8.01 12.68 -24.75
N ASN A 220 7.79 13.90 -24.31
CA ASN A 220 8.47 14.50 -23.16
C ASN A 220 7.87 14.10 -21.80
N THR A 221 6.67 13.45 -21.78
CA THR A 221 5.94 13.19 -20.53
C THR A 221 5.73 11.73 -20.22
N ILE A 222 5.78 10.85 -21.22
CA ILE A 222 5.44 9.45 -21.07
C ILE A 222 6.47 8.69 -20.25
N TYR A 223 5.99 7.80 -19.35
CA TYR A 223 6.85 6.88 -18.61
C TYR A 223 7.27 5.69 -19.48
N LEU A 224 8.56 5.42 -19.53
CA LEU A 224 9.18 4.42 -20.40
C LEU A 224 9.93 3.32 -19.62
N GLY A 225 9.68 3.19 -18.30
CA GLY A 225 10.41 2.25 -17.46
C GLY A 225 11.75 2.80 -16.95
N ARG A 226 12.44 2.04 -16.08
CA ARG A 226 13.72 2.42 -15.47
C ARG A 226 13.74 3.83 -14.84
N GLY A 227 12.60 4.30 -14.29
CA GLY A 227 12.47 5.66 -13.75
C GLY A 227 12.50 6.78 -14.81
N ALA A 228 12.49 6.47 -16.11
CA ALA A 228 12.62 7.42 -17.18
C ALA A 228 11.26 7.95 -17.65
N TYR A 229 11.05 9.26 -17.45
CA TYR A 229 9.91 10.00 -17.98
C TYR A 229 10.37 10.89 -19.16
N GLY A 230 9.78 10.66 -20.31
CA GLY A 230 10.14 11.28 -21.57
C GLY A 230 11.24 10.52 -22.33
N ILE A 231 11.25 10.77 -23.66
CA ILE A 231 12.10 10.04 -24.61
C ILE A 231 13.60 10.30 -24.38
N GLN A 232 13.96 11.51 -23.94
CA GLN A 232 15.36 11.87 -23.67
C GLN A 232 15.90 11.09 -22.46
N ALA A 233 15.15 11.07 -21.37
CA ALA A 233 15.52 10.31 -20.20
C ALA A 233 15.58 8.79 -20.48
N ALA A 234 14.65 8.28 -21.30
CA ALA A 234 14.65 6.89 -21.71
C ALA A 234 15.86 6.55 -22.58
N ALA A 235 16.23 7.40 -23.54
CA ALA A 235 17.42 7.20 -24.35
C ALA A 235 18.69 7.09 -23.50
N LYS A 236 18.81 7.93 -22.49
CA LYS A 236 19.93 7.88 -21.52
C LYS A 236 19.87 6.61 -20.63
N ALA A 237 18.68 6.27 -20.10
CA ALA A 237 18.52 5.14 -19.19
C ALA A 237 18.71 3.76 -19.85
N TYR A 238 18.37 3.65 -21.13
CA TYR A 238 18.46 2.37 -21.86
C TYR A 238 19.72 2.26 -22.73
N PHE A 239 20.22 3.37 -23.27
CA PHE A 239 21.28 3.36 -24.29
C PHE A 239 22.46 4.29 -24.01
N GLY A 240 22.39 5.11 -22.94
CA GLY A 240 23.48 6.02 -22.55
C GLY A 240 23.73 7.16 -23.53
N LYS A 241 22.73 7.55 -24.34
CA LYS A 241 22.83 8.57 -25.39
C LYS A 241 21.65 9.54 -25.39
N ASP A 242 21.77 10.63 -26.15
CA ASP A 242 20.66 11.56 -26.34
C ASP A 242 19.59 11.00 -27.28
N ALA A 243 18.34 11.46 -27.11
CA ALA A 243 17.19 10.96 -27.89
C ALA A 243 17.35 11.24 -29.41
N LYS A 244 18.03 12.32 -29.80
CA LYS A 244 18.34 12.64 -31.20
C LYS A 244 19.23 11.59 -31.87
N ASP A 245 20.00 10.84 -31.07
CA ASP A 245 20.96 9.84 -31.55
C ASP A 245 20.38 8.41 -31.49
N LEU A 246 19.09 8.27 -31.15
CA LEU A 246 18.40 6.97 -31.17
C LEU A 246 18.37 6.41 -32.57
N THR A 247 18.68 5.14 -32.74
CA THR A 247 18.47 4.39 -33.98
C THR A 247 17.00 3.96 -34.11
N LEU A 248 16.57 3.58 -35.33
CA LEU A 248 15.24 3.03 -35.58
C LEU A 248 14.92 1.85 -34.65
N SER A 249 15.88 0.97 -34.42
CA SER A 249 15.70 -0.20 -33.55
C SER A 249 15.46 0.20 -32.09
N GLU A 250 16.18 1.17 -31.59
CA GLU A 250 16.05 1.68 -30.22
C GLU A 250 14.72 2.42 -30.03
N ALA A 251 14.33 3.26 -30.99
CA ALA A 251 13.04 3.94 -31.00
C ALA A 251 11.86 2.94 -31.01
N ALA A 252 11.94 1.91 -31.86
CA ALA A 252 10.91 0.86 -31.95
C ALA A 252 10.82 0.02 -30.65
N MET A 253 11.94 -0.23 -29.98
CA MET A 253 11.96 -0.94 -28.70
C MET A 253 11.31 -0.08 -27.60
N LEU A 254 11.68 1.18 -27.46
CA LEU A 254 11.09 2.11 -26.48
C LEU A 254 9.58 2.27 -26.73
N ALA A 255 9.15 2.48 -27.97
CA ALA A 255 7.74 2.56 -28.32
C ALA A 255 6.98 1.27 -27.99
N GLY A 256 7.63 0.12 -28.18
CA GLY A 256 7.03 -1.19 -27.91
C GLY A 256 6.67 -1.45 -26.45
N ILE A 257 7.41 -0.89 -25.50
CA ILE A 257 7.21 -1.11 -24.07
C ILE A 257 6.22 -0.14 -23.43
N ILE A 258 5.80 0.93 -24.11
CA ILE A 258 4.90 1.98 -23.57
C ILE A 258 3.67 1.44 -22.82
N PRO A 259 2.93 0.41 -23.33
CA PRO A 259 1.70 -0.04 -22.67
C PRO A 259 1.90 -0.67 -21.28
N ALA A 260 3.09 -1.16 -20.97
CA ALA A 260 3.43 -1.73 -19.66
C ALA A 260 4.94 -1.60 -19.37
N PRO A 261 5.44 -0.39 -19.20
CA PRO A 261 6.88 -0.10 -19.17
C PRO A 261 7.61 -0.70 -17.96
N SER A 262 6.93 -0.98 -16.86
CA SER A 262 7.54 -1.66 -15.70
C SER A 262 7.63 -3.18 -15.85
N VAL A 263 6.90 -3.77 -16.83
CA VAL A 263 6.79 -5.24 -16.98
C VAL A 263 7.42 -5.73 -18.28
N TRP A 264 7.45 -4.88 -19.32
CA TRP A 264 7.90 -5.25 -20.66
C TRP A 264 9.28 -4.72 -21.03
N THR A 265 10.05 -4.22 -20.05
CA THR A 265 11.44 -3.85 -20.30
C THR A 265 12.27 -5.07 -20.67
N PRO A 266 13.34 -4.90 -21.46
CA PRO A 266 14.26 -5.98 -21.81
C PRO A 266 14.84 -6.74 -20.61
N ASP A 267 15.02 -6.05 -19.49
CA ASP A 267 15.58 -6.60 -18.25
C ASP A 267 14.61 -7.53 -17.53
N VAL A 268 13.32 -7.18 -17.53
CA VAL A 268 12.26 -7.91 -16.84
C VAL A 268 11.69 -9.02 -17.71
N ASN A 269 11.43 -8.72 -18.99
CA ASN A 269 10.81 -9.67 -19.92
C ASN A 269 11.33 -9.51 -21.35
N PRO A 270 12.55 -9.99 -21.63
CA PRO A 270 13.21 -9.81 -22.93
C PRO A 270 12.40 -10.36 -24.10
N LYS A 271 11.71 -11.51 -23.92
CA LYS A 271 10.90 -12.13 -24.97
C LYS A 271 9.69 -11.26 -25.34
N GLN A 272 9.04 -10.66 -24.35
CA GLN A 272 7.90 -9.76 -24.57
C GLN A 272 8.36 -8.44 -25.18
N ALA A 273 9.48 -7.88 -24.72
CA ALA A 273 10.08 -6.68 -25.29
C ALA A 273 10.39 -6.90 -26.80
N GLU A 274 11.03 -8.00 -27.16
CA GLU A 274 11.34 -8.32 -28.55
C GLU A 274 10.08 -8.56 -29.39
N LYS A 275 9.05 -9.23 -28.84
CA LYS A 275 7.76 -9.41 -29.51
C LYS A 275 7.09 -8.06 -29.81
N ARG A 276 7.12 -7.13 -28.86
CA ARG A 276 6.57 -5.78 -29.00
C ARG A 276 7.35 -4.95 -30.00
N TYR A 277 8.65 -4.98 -29.94
CA TYR A 277 9.56 -4.37 -30.91
C TYR A 277 9.24 -4.79 -32.35
N LYS A 278 9.16 -6.10 -32.61
CA LYS A 278 8.80 -6.65 -33.93
C LYS A 278 7.42 -6.18 -34.40
N ARG A 279 6.45 -6.07 -33.45
CA ARG A 279 5.12 -5.55 -33.78
C ARG A 279 5.19 -4.08 -34.21
N VAL A 280 5.96 -3.25 -33.53
CA VAL A 280 6.12 -1.82 -33.90
C VAL A 280 6.70 -1.70 -35.29
N LEU A 281 7.82 -2.38 -35.60
CA LEU A 281 8.43 -2.37 -36.93
C LEU A 281 7.48 -2.87 -38.04
N ASN A 282 6.67 -3.88 -37.75
CA ASN A 282 5.68 -4.35 -38.71
C ASN A 282 4.64 -3.28 -39.04
N ILE A 283 4.15 -2.57 -38.01
CA ILE A 283 3.17 -1.50 -38.23
C ILE A 283 3.81 -0.30 -38.92
N MET A 284 5.05 0.05 -38.58
CA MET A 284 5.77 1.14 -39.27
C MET A 284 5.96 0.85 -40.77
N ASP A 285 6.24 -0.40 -41.14
CA ASP A 285 6.32 -0.86 -42.55
C ASP A 285 4.94 -0.83 -43.24
N GLU A 286 3.91 -1.37 -42.56
CA GLU A 286 2.53 -1.35 -43.08
C GLU A 286 2.00 0.06 -43.32
N ASP A 287 2.35 1.02 -42.44
CA ASP A 287 1.91 2.42 -42.52
C ASP A 287 2.85 3.32 -43.34
N GLY A 288 3.92 2.72 -43.94
CA GLY A 288 4.86 3.43 -44.82
C GLY A 288 5.83 4.38 -44.13
N TYR A 289 6.03 4.26 -42.81
CA TYR A 289 7.00 5.04 -42.05
C TYR A 289 8.44 4.57 -42.22
N ILE A 290 8.62 3.31 -42.62
CA ILE A 290 9.92 2.71 -42.95
C ILE A 290 9.78 1.83 -44.20
N THR A 291 10.91 1.59 -44.85
CA THR A 291 10.99 0.67 -45.98
C THR A 291 11.13 -0.81 -45.53
N PRO A 292 10.77 -1.78 -46.35
CA PRO A 292 11.01 -3.19 -46.05
C PRO A 292 12.49 -3.55 -45.83
N ASP A 293 13.42 -2.82 -46.45
CA ASP A 293 14.85 -3.02 -46.27
C ASP A 293 15.33 -2.50 -44.93
N GLU A 294 14.84 -1.34 -44.46
CA GLU A 294 15.13 -0.79 -43.12
C GLU A 294 14.57 -1.75 -42.04
N LYS A 295 13.35 -2.25 -42.21
CA LYS A 295 12.78 -3.25 -41.32
C LYS A 295 13.63 -4.51 -41.24
N LYS A 296 14.10 -5.03 -42.40
CA LYS A 296 14.94 -6.23 -42.47
C LYS A 296 16.32 -6.03 -41.83
N ALA A 297 16.87 -4.83 -41.95
CA ALA A 297 18.16 -4.47 -41.35
C ALA A 297 18.08 -4.27 -39.82
N ALA A 298 16.89 -3.93 -39.30
CA ALA A 298 16.68 -3.64 -37.89
C ALA A 298 16.90 -4.89 -37.01
N LYS A 299 17.70 -4.76 -35.96
CA LYS A 299 17.99 -5.81 -34.97
C LYS A 299 17.53 -5.34 -33.61
N PHE A 300 17.04 -6.27 -32.77
CA PHE A 300 16.68 -5.94 -31.41
C PHE A 300 17.88 -5.35 -30.65
N PRO A 301 17.77 -4.13 -30.08
CA PRO A 301 18.91 -3.44 -29.50
C PRO A 301 19.30 -4.03 -28.15
N GLN A 302 20.59 -3.93 -27.83
CA GLN A 302 21.08 -4.19 -26.48
C GLN A 302 20.97 -2.93 -25.63
N THR A 303 20.59 -3.10 -24.36
CA THR A 303 20.50 -2.01 -23.39
C THR A 303 21.73 -2.01 -22.49
N ILE A 304 22.08 -0.83 -21.96
CA ILE A 304 23.08 -0.72 -20.90
C ILE A 304 22.51 -1.27 -19.58
N GLU A 305 23.39 -1.60 -18.64
CA GLU A 305 22.98 -1.98 -17.28
C GLU A 305 22.17 -0.86 -16.62
N ILE A 306 21.20 -1.27 -15.78
CA ILE A 306 20.37 -0.31 -15.04
C ILE A 306 21.28 0.51 -14.12
N GLN A 307 21.36 1.80 -14.37
CA GLN A 307 21.96 2.74 -13.43
C GLN A 307 21.00 2.88 -12.25
N GLN A 308 21.33 2.25 -11.12
CA GLN A 308 20.51 2.36 -9.91
C GLN A 308 20.45 3.82 -9.46
N ASN A 309 19.23 4.31 -9.23
CA ASN A 309 19.07 5.63 -8.66
C ASN A 309 19.52 5.60 -7.20
N ASN A 310 20.66 6.20 -6.92
CA ASN A 310 21.29 6.20 -5.60
C ASN A 310 20.48 6.98 -4.55
N GLN A 311 19.43 7.71 -4.92
CA GLN A 311 18.63 8.49 -3.96
C GLN A 311 17.84 7.61 -2.97
N MET A 312 17.44 6.41 -3.41
CA MET A 312 16.74 5.44 -2.54
C MET A 312 17.70 4.43 -1.91
N SER A 313 19.00 4.53 -2.15
CA SER A 313 19.95 3.59 -1.55
C SER A 313 20.16 3.88 -0.06
N GLY A 314 20.59 2.85 0.66
CA GLY A 314 20.83 2.94 2.10
C GLY A 314 19.55 3.14 2.93
N PRO A 315 19.69 3.58 4.17
CA PRO A 315 18.57 3.76 5.10
C PRO A 315 17.62 4.91 4.71
N ASN A 316 18.09 5.90 3.94
CA ASN A 316 17.26 7.04 3.54
C ASN A 316 16.09 6.64 2.64
N GLY A 317 16.19 5.55 1.88
CA GLY A 317 15.08 5.04 1.08
C GLY A 317 13.84 4.69 1.90
N TYR A 318 14.03 4.16 3.12
CA TYR A 318 12.91 3.91 4.03
C TYR A 318 12.26 5.21 4.52
N LEU A 319 13.07 6.24 4.87
CA LEU A 319 12.56 7.54 5.28
C LEU A 319 11.74 8.19 4.18
N LEU A 320 12.26 8.23 2.96
CA LEU A 320 11.57 8.80 1.80
C LEU A 320 10.25 8.08 1.53
N THR A 321 10.24 6.75 1.57
CA THR A 321 9.02 5.96 1.37
C THR A 321 7.98 6.22 2.47
N MET A 322 8.40 6.34 3.73
CA MET A 322 7.50 6.66 4.83
C MET A 322 6.88 8.05 4.69
N VAL A 323 7.68 9.06 4.33
CA VAL A 323 7.20 10.43 4.07
C VAL A 323 6.17 10.45 2.92
N GLN A 324 6.46 9.76 1.81
CA GLN A 324 5.54 9.65 0.68
C GLN A 324 4.21 8.99 1.10
N ASN A 325 4.29 7.86 1.81
CA ASN A 325 3.10 7.14 2.25
C ASN A 325 2.26 7.96 3.23
N GLU A 326 2.89 8.66 4.17
CA GLU A 326 2.16 9.52 5.11
C GLU A 326 1.39 10.62 4.38
N LEU A 327 2.04 11.37 3.50
CA LEU A 327 1.41 12.46 2.76
C LEU A 327 0.30 11.98 1.80
N VAL A 328 0.51 10.86 1.11
CA VAL A 328 -0.52 10.28 0.24
C VAL A 328 -1.73 9.79 1.05
N ASN A 329 -1.51 9.21 2.24
CA ASN A 329 -2.58 8.74 3.11
C ASN A 329 -3.43 9.89 3.67
N THR A 330 -2.89 11.09 3.81
CA THR A 330 -3.68 12.29 4.19
C THR A 330 -4.67 12.71 3.10
N LYS A 331 -4.52 12.21 1.87
CA LYS A 331 -5.28 12.61 0.66
C LYS A 331 -5.09 14.08 0.27
N ALA A 332 -4.18 14.80 0.91
CA ALA A 332 -3.82 16.17 0.55
C ALA A 332 -2.86 16.21 -0.64
N PHE A 333 -2.10 15.13 -0.85
CA PHE A 333 -1.14 15.00 -1.93
C PHE A 333 -1.31 13.65 -2.64
N SER A 334 -1.24 13.66 -3.97
CA SER A 334 -1.02 12.45 -4.75
C SER A 334 0.48 12.16 -4.85
N LYS A 335 0.83 10.93 -5.22
CA LYS A 335 2.23 10.59 -5.53
C LYS A 335 2.80 11.50 -6.61
N GLN A 336 1.98 11.82 -7.63
CA GLN A 336 2.36 12.72 -8.72
C GLN A 336 2.62 14.15 -8.23
N ASP A 337 1.81 14.67 -7.29
CA ASP A 337 2.04 15.99 -6.71
C ASP A 337 3.41 16.05 -6.02
N LEU A 338 3.76 15.01 -5.25
CA LEU A 338 5.04 14.92 -4.58
C LEU A 338 6.23 14.81 -5.56
N GLU A 339 6.03 14.18 -6.71
CA GLU A 339 7.06 14.04 -7.74
C GLU A 339 7.26 15.32 -8.57
N THR A 340 6.22 16.15 -8.73
CA THR A 340 6.23 17.27 -9.70
C THR A 340 6.00 18.65 -9.07
N GLY A 341 5.62 18.71 -7.78
CA GLY A 341 5.15 19.95 -7.17
C GLY A 341 6.26 20.89 -6.68
N GLY A 342 7.52 20.47 -6.69
CA GLY A 342 8.64 21.31 -6.24
C GLY A 342 8.57 21.68 -4.76
N TYR A 343 8.07 20.77 -3.94
CA TYR A 343 7.83 21.04 -2.52
C TYR A 343 9.11 20.96 -1.70
N LYS A 344 9.15 21.76 -0.65
CA LYS A 344 10.05 21.61 0.49
C LYS A 344 9.31 20.82 1.57
N ILE A 345 9.72 19.58 1.83
CA ILE A 345 9.16 18.73 2.86
C ILE A 345 10.15 18.67 4.03
N VAL A 346 9.74 19.15 5.18
CA VAL A 346 10.54 19.07 6.41
C VAL A 346 9.99 17.90 7.23
N THR A 347 10.88 16.99 7.62
CA THR A 347 10.54 15.86 8.48
C THR A 347 10.74 16.20 9.95
N THR A 348 10.29 15.31 10.82
CA THR A 348 10.56 15.34 12.26
C THR A 348 11.89 14.68 12.62
N ILE A 349 12.57 14.06 11.66
CA ILE A 349 13.80 13.28 11.88
C ILE A 349 14.97 14.17 12.25
N ASP A 350 15.56 13.92 13.42
CA ASP A 350 16.80 14.53 13.86
C ASP A 350 17.99 13.79 13.26
N LYS A 351 18.79 14.48 12.44
CA LYS A 351 19.90 13.85 11.73
C LYS A 351 20.91 13.19 12.66
N SER A 352 21.26 13.84 13.75
CA SER A 352 22.28 13.32 14.68
C SER A 352 21.81 12.05 15.37
N LYS A 353 20.54 12.02 15.77
CA LYS A 353 19.90 10.83 16.36
C LYS A 353 19.65 9.73 15.32
N GLN A 354 19.35 10.10 14.10
CA GLN A 354 19.21 9.13 13.00
C GLN A 354 20.55 8.44 12.70
N ASP A 355 21.63 9.19 12.62
CA ASP A 355 22.97 8.64 12.41
C ASP A 355 23.39 7.73 13.60
N LEU A 356 23.10 8.15 14.83
CA LEU A 356 23.35 7.36 16.02
C LEU A 356 22.50 6.08 16.01
N MET A 357 21.20 6.16 15.69
CA MET A 357 20.32 5.02 15.59
C MET A 357 20.86 3.99 14.59
N PHE A 358 21.27 4.45 13.41
CA PHE A 358 21.81 3.59 12.38
C PHE A 358 23.11 2.94 12.84
N SER A 359 24.05 3.69 13.41
CA SER A 359 25.33 3.15 13.87
C SER A 359 25.19 2.19 15.05
N THR A 360 24.15 2.36 15.90
CA THR A 360 23.93 1.49 17.06
C THR A 360 23.20 0.20 16.69
N ILE A 361 22.17 0.30 15.81
CA ILE A 361 21.28 -0.85 15.54
C ILE A 361 21.80 -1.72 14.41
N SER A 362 22.40 -1.14 13.37
CA SER A 362 22.87 -1.91 12.22
C SER A 362 24.05 -2.83 12.58
N PRO A 363 23.93 -4.15 12.37
CA PRO A 363 25.07 -5.07 12.58
C PRO A 363 26.29 -4.71 11.71
N SER A 364 26.07 -4.09 10.54
CA SER A 364 27.16 -3.66 9.65
C SER A 364 27.95 -2.47 10.20
N GLN A 365 27.42 -1.74 11.18
CA GLN A 365 28.02 -0.53 11.74
C GLN A 365 28.46 -0.69 13.20
N ASN A 366 27.76 -1.52 14.00
CA ASN A 366 28.01 -1.66 15.44
C ASN A 366 29.06 -2.73 15.81
N GLY A 367 29.81 -3.23 14.84
CA GLY A 367 30.84 -4.25 15.05
C GLY A 367 30.32 -5.69 15.19
N MET A 368 29.03 -5.92 15.00
CA MET A 368 28.41 -7.24 15.10
C MET A 368 28.30 -7.98 13.75
N GLN A 369 28.84 -7.40 12.68
CA GLN A 369 28.87 -8.04 11.36
C GLN A 369 29.63 -9.38 11.42
N GLY A 370 29.02 -10.45 10.94
CA GLY A 370 29.57 -11.81 10.99
C GLY A 370 29.44 -12.50 12.35
N ILE A 371 28.95 -11.81 13.40
CA ILE A 371 28.61 -12.37 14.71
C ILE A 371 27.09 -12.62 14.77
N VAL A 372 26.30 -11.66 14.34
CA VAL A 372 24.86 -11.82 14.19
C VAL A 372 24.59 -12.82 13.07
N PRO A 373 23.72 -13.82 13.29
CA PRO A 373 23.38 -14.81 12.27
C PRO A 373 22.78 -14.16 11.01
N ASP A 374 23.16 -14.69 9.84
CA ASP A 374 22.59 -14.24 8.58
C ASP A 374 21.06 -14.41 8.58
N GLY A 375 20.35 -13.41 8.06
CA GLY A 375 18.88 -13.42 8.02
C GLY A 375 18.20 -12.80 9.25
N MET A 376 18.94 -12.51 10.33
CA MET A 376 18.39 -11.75 11.47
C MET A 376 17.84 -10.40 11.02
N GLN A 377 16.71 -10.03 11.60
CA GLN A 377 16.04 -8.77 11.36
C GLN A 377 16.08 -7.90 12.61
N PHE A 378 16.27 -6.60 12.39
CA PHE A 378 16.23 -5.60 13.43
C PHE A 378 15.30 -4.45 13.02
N GLY A 379 14.59 -3.90 13.99
CA GLY A 379 13.83 -2.66 13.85
C GLY A 379 14.02 -1.81 15.08
N ALA A 380 14.14 -0.50 14.89
CA ALA A 380 14.13 0.44 16.01
C ALA A 380 13.39 1.72 15.62
N LEU A 381 12.73 2.33 16.59
CA LEU A 381 11.93 3.55 16.41
C LEU A 381 12.00 4.40 17.66
N SER A 382 12.40 5.66 17.50
CA SER A 382 12.41 6.65 18.57
C SER A 382 11.43 7.78 18.27
N VAL A 383 10.58 8.13 19.22
CA VAL A 383 9.52 9.14 19.08
C VAL A 383 9.46 10.07 20.27
N ASN A 384 8.93 11.28 20.07
CA ASN A 384 8.49 12.16 21.14
C ASN A 384 7.07 11.74 21.57
N PRO A 385 6.85 11.24 22.79
CA PRO A 385 5.53 10.77 23.19
C PRO A 385 4.49 11.89 23.35
N LYS A 386 4.90 13.16 23.43
CA LYS A 386 3.97 14.29 23.64
C LYS A 386 3.19 14.65 22.38
N ASP A 387 3.85 14.67 21.24
CA ASP A 387 3.29 15.11 19.96
C ASP A 387 3.27 14.03 18.89
N GLY A 388 3.95 12.88 19.10
CA GLY A 388 4.02 11.77 18.17
C GLY A 388 5.08 11.93 17.08
N SER A 389 5.91 12.97 17.11
CA SER A 389 6.97 13.16 16.13
C SER A 389 7.99 12.01 16.18
N ILE A 390 8.29 11.42 15.01
CA ILE A 390 9.31 10.39 14.85
C ILE A 390 10.67 11.09 14.82
N ILE A 391 11.54 10.74 15.79
CA ILE A 391 12.85 11.35 15.96
C ILE A 391 13.91 10.68 15.11
N SER A 392 13.90 9.34 15.09
CA SER A 392 14.81 8.49 14.32
C SER A 392 14.26 7.09 14.19
N LEU A 393 14.73 6.34 13.20
CA LEU A 393 14.36 4.94 13.04
C LEU A 393 15.43 4.12 12.32
N TYR A 394 15.42 2.81 12.58
CA TYR A 394 16.14 1.82 11.81
C TYR A 394 15.16 0.81 11.22
N ALA A 395 15.00 0.81 9.92
CA ALA A 395 14.07 -0.07 9.20
C ALA A 395 14.77 -1.12 8.32
N GLY A 396 16.10 -1.09 8.28
CA GLY A 396 17.00 -1.93 7.49
C GLY A 396 18.22 -1.16 7.03
N ASP A 397 19.24 -1.86 6.52
CA ASP A 397 20.50 -1.26 6.09
C ASP A 397 20.40 -0.55 4.75
N ASP A 398 19.69 -1.15 3.79
CA ASP A 398 19.59 -0.62 2.42
C ASP A 398 18.25 -0.97 1.78
N TYR A 399 17.49 0.07 1.43
CA TYR A 399 16.16 -0.04 0.83
C TYR A 399 16.18 -0.71 -0.54
N LEU A 400 17.22 -0.51 -1.33
CA LEU A 400 17.31 -1.12 -2.67
C LEU A 400 17.52 -2.63 -2.59
N THR A 401 18.22 -3.09 -1.57
CA THR A 401 18.43 -4.52 -1.32
C THR A 401 17.21 -5.18 -0.71
N LYS A 402 16.52 -4.49 0.22
CA LYS A 402 15.34 -5.01 0.91
C LYS A 402 14.34 -3.89 1.16
N GLN A 403 13.24 -3.87 0.41
CA GLN A 403 12.22 -2.80 0.51
C GLN A 403 11.28 -2.94 1.70
N LEU A 404 11.18 -4.14 2.29
CA LEU A 404 10.31 -4.38 3.46
C LEU A 404 10.81 -3.56 4.65
N ASN A 405 9.97 -2.61 5.11
CA ASN A 405 10.27 -1.75 6.24
C ASN A 405 10.06 -2.50 7.57
N ASN A 406 11.13 -2.72 8.32
CA ASN A 406 11.11 -3.46 9.58
C ASN A 406 10.38 -2.72 10.72
N VAL A 407 10.03 -1.45 10.54
CA VAL A 407 9.30 -0.65 11.55
C VAL A 407 7.80 -0.62 11.28
N THR A 408 7.41 -0.48 10.00
CA THR A 408 6.02 -0.19 9.62
C THR A 408 5.31 -1.31 8.87
N GLN A 409 6.03 -2.32 8.39
CA GLN A 409 5.46 -3.39 7.56
C GLN A 409 5.77 -4.79 8.08
N ALA A 410 6.99 -5.04 8.54
CA ALA A 410 7.34 -6.34 9.11
C ALA A 410 6.63 -6.51 10.46
N THR A 411 6.08 -7.69 10.69
CA THR A 411 5.45 -8.07 11.95
C THR A 411 6.31 -9.08 12.68
N TYR A 412 6.28 -9.04 14.01
CA TYR A 412 6.94 -10.02 14.87
C TYR A 412 6.05 -10.32 16.09
N GLU A 413 6.19 -11.47 16.70
CA GLU A 413 5.50 -11.80 17.94
C GLU A 413 6.02 -10.91 19.08
N VAL A 414 5.14 -10.03 19.59
CA VAL A 414 5.56 -8.97 20.53
C VAL A 414 5.87 -9.48 21.94
N GLY A 415 5.43 -10.68 22.25
CA GLY A 415 5.71 -11.31 23.54
C GLY A 415 5.23 -10.48 24.72
N SER A 416 6.00 -10.48 25.79
CA SER A 416 5.64 -9.80 27.06
C SER A 416 5.52 -8.28 26.96
N THR A 417 5.83 -7.63 25.84
CA THR A 417 5.54 -6.21 25.65
C THR A 417 4.04 -5.91 25.53
N MET A 418 3.19 -6.95 25.37
CA MET A 418 1.73 -6.83 25.42
C MET A 418 1.18 -6.66 26.85
N LYS A 419 1.90 -7.10 27.86
CA LYS A 419 1.44 -7.12 29.28
C LYS A 419 1.05 -5.76 29.85
N PRO A 420 1.70 -4.61 29.53
CA PRO A 420 1.28 -3.31 30.04
C PRO A 420 -0.14 -2.91 29.65
N PHE A 421 -0.67 -3.38 28.51
CA PHE A 421 -2.06 -3.13 28.14
C PHE A 421 -3.04 -3.92 28.99
N ALA A 422 -2.69 -5.14 29.40
CA ALA A 422 -3.46 -5.90 30.38
C ALA A 422 -3.42 -5.24 31.77
N LEU A 423 -2.27 -4.69 32.15
CA LEU A 423 -2.13 -3.96 33.40
C LEU A 423 -2.98 -2.67 33.39
N LEU A 424 -2.98 -1.94 32.27
CA LEU A 424 -3.83 -0.75 32.09
C LEU A 424 -5.30 -1.12 32.13
N ALA A 425 -5.71 -2.20 31.46
CA ALA A 425 -7.09 -2.71 31.54
C ALA A 425 -7.49 -3.04 32.98
N ALA A 426 -6.61 -3.70 33.74
CA ALA A 426 -6.86 -4.04 35.14
C ALA A 426 -7.03 -2.79 36.02
N VAL A 427 -6.14 -1.80 35.86
CA VAL A 427 -6.22 -0.54 36.62
C VAL A 427 -7.49 0.24 36.28
N ASN A 428 -7.89 0.26 35.00
CA ASN A 428 -9.14 0.89 34.56
C ASN A 428 -10.39 0.22 35.19
N GLU A 429 -10.31 -1.09 35.44
CA GLU A 429 -11.37 -1.84 36.16
C GLU A 429 -11.21 -1.78 37.70
N GLY A 430 -10.33 -0.89 38.23
CA GLY A 430 -10.14 -0.68 39.66
C GLY A 430 -9.28 -1.73 40.37
N VAL A 431 -8.57 -2.60 39.65
CA VAL A 431 -7.67 -3.58 40.27
C VAL A 431 -6.42 -2.88 40.79
N SER A 432 -6.19 -3.00 42.10
CA SER A 432 -4.98 -2.43 42.72
C SER A 432 -3.73 -3.19 42.30
N LEU A 433 -2.64 -2.44 42.01
CA LEU A 433 -1.33 -3.03 41.73
C LEU A 433 -0.72 -3.77 42.94
N ASN A 434 -1.25 -3.57 44.14
CA ASN A 434 -0.90 -4.34 45.34
C ASN A 434 -1.67 -5.66 45.47
N THR A 435 -2.57 -6.00 44.53
CA THR A 435 -3.29 -7.29 44.54
C THR A 435 -2.30 -8.42 44.27
N TYR A 436 -2.36 -9.46 45.10
CA TYR A 436 -1.49 -10.63 45.03
C TYR A 436 -2.06 -11.73 44.18
N PHE A 437 -1.21 -12.40 43.42
CA PHE A 437 -1.51 -13.52 42.55
C PHE A 437 -0.50 -14.64 42.77
N ASN A 438 -0.85 -15.87 42.39
CA ASN A 438 0.08 -16.99 42.37
C ASN A 438 1.01 -16.90 41.17
N GLY A 439 2.28 -16.59 41.39
CA GLY A 439 3.32 -16.47 40.37
C GLY A 439 4.14 -17.75 40.14
N ASN A 440 3.68 -18.91 40.62
CA ASN A 440 4.41 -20.16 40.38
C ASN A 440 4.20 -20.65 38.94
N SER A 441 5.19 -21.38 38.42
CA SER A 441 5.20 -21.96 37.08
C SER A 441 4.34 -23.26 36.99
N TYR A 442 4.17 -23.74 35.76
CA TYR A 442 3.46 -24.98 35.40
C TYR A 442 2.00 -24.98 35.85
N ARG A 443 1.29 -23.90 35.52
CA ARG A 443 -0.11 -23.72 35.84
C ARG A 443 -1.00 -23.93 34.62
N THR A 444 -2.20 -24.44 34.84
CA THR A 444 -3.25 -24.58 33.86
C THR A 444 -4.30 -23.48 34.02
N PHE A 445 -4.91 -23.05 32.93
CA PHE A 445 -5.89 -21.97 32.90
C PHE A 445 -7.17 -22.44 32.18
N PRO A 446 -8.35 -21.92 32.54
CA PRO A 446 -9.60 -22.29 31.89
C PRO A 446 -9.55 -22.07 30.38
N GLY A 447 -9.94 -23.07 29.58
CA GLY A 447 -9.96 -23.00 28.12
C GLY A 447 -8.60 -23.15 27.44
N ILE A 448 -7.55 -23.43 28.20
CA ILE A 448 -6.19 -23.66 27.70
C ILE A 448 -5.75 -25.07 28.04
N THR A 449 -5.30 -25.82 27.05
CA THR A 449 -4.82 -27.21 27.20
C THR A 449 -3.37 -27.30 27.64
N GLU A 450 -2.61 -26.28 27.26
CA GLU A 450 -1.17 -26.19 27.53
C GLU A 450 -0.92 -25.72 28.97
N THR A 451 0.16 -26.20 29.56
CA THR A 451 0.66 -25.71 30.83
C THR A 451 1.50 -24.45 30.63
N VAL A 452 1.15 -23.36 31.31
CA VAL A 452 1.88 -22.09 31.26
C VAL A 452 2.96 -22.06 32.34
N SER A 453 4.16 -21.64 31.95
CA SER A 453 5.29 -21.43 32.87
C SER A 453 5.86 -20.00 32.70
N ASN A 454 6.49 -19.49 33.76
CA ASN A 454 7.37 -18.34 33.66
C ASN A 454 8.66 -18.71 32.93
N TYR A 455 9.43 -17.72 32.50
CA TYR A 455 10.71 -17.95 31.86
C TYR A 455 11.61 -18.81 32.75
N GLY A 456 12.31 -19.78 32.18
CA GLY A 456 13.14 -20.71 32.93
C GLY A 456 12.40 -21.58 33.97
N GLY A 457 11.08 -21.61 34.00
CA GLY A 457 10.29 -22.38 34.98
C GLY A 457 10.27 -21.79 36.39
N GLU A 458 10.59 -20.50 36.55
CA GLU A 458 10.68 -19.84 37.84
C GLU A 458 9.37 -19.88 38.64
N ASN A 459 9.50 -20.10 39.97
CA ASN A 459 8.42 -20.04 40.94
C ASN A 459 8.56 -18.77 41.80
N LEU A 460 7.68 -17.80 41.55
CA LEU A 460 7.73 -16.50 42.22
C LEU A 460 6.94 -16.46 43.54
N GLY A 461 6.22 -17.55 43.88
CA GLY A 461 5.30 -17.55 45.02
C GLY A 461 4.10 -16.63 44.80
N TYR A 462 3.55 -16.08 45.88
CA TYR A 462 2.48 -15.09 45.81
C TYR A 462 3.11 -13.69 45.70
N VAL A 463 2.91 -13.03 44.57
CA VAL A 463 3.47 -11.70 44.26
C VAL A 463 2.37 -10.74 43.86
N ASN A 464 2.57 -9.43 44.12
CA ASN A 464 1.68 -8.40 43.65
C ASN A 464 1.96 -8.03 42.18
N LEU A 465 1.09 -7.21 41.56
CA LEU A 465 1.23 -6.84 40.16
C LEU A 465 2.49 -6.00 39.87
N TYR A 466 3.04 -5.25 40.82
CA TYR A 466 4.34 -4.59 40.65
C TYR A 466 5.43 -5.63 40.41
N THR A 467 5.62 -6.56 41.33
CA THR A 467 6.63 -7.62 41.23
C THR A 467 6.38 -8.51 40.01
N ALA A 468 5.12 -8.88 39.74
CA ALA A 468 4.77 -9.66 38.57
C ALA A 468 5.15 -8.96 37.24
N THR A 469 5.05 -7.63 37.20
CA THR A 469 5.46 -6.81 36.04
C THR A 469 6.98 -6.73 35.94
N GLU A 470 7.67 -6.50 37.06
CA GLU A 470 9.15 -6.44 37.16
C GLU A 470 9.78 -7.74 36.66
N GLN A 471 9.24 -8.91 37.08
CA GLN A 471 9.73 -10.23 36.71
C GLN A 471 9.07 -10.78 35.43
N SER A 472 8.19 -9.99 34.82
CA SER A 472 7.48 -10.41 33.59
C SER A 472 6.72 -11.74 33.72
N SER A 473 6.09 -12.03 34.89
CA SER A 473 5.44 -13.31 35.17
C SER A 473 4.35 -13.65 34.16
N ASN A 474 4.50 -14.77 33.45
CA ASN A 474 3.49 -15.27 32.51
C ASN A 474 2.21 -15.71 33.25
N THR A 475 2.39 -16.45 34.34
CA THR A 475 1.29 -17.08 35.07
C THR A 475 0.38 -16.06 35.77
N VAL A 476 0.95 -14.96 36.31
CA VAL A 476 0.18 -13.87 36.89
C VAL A 476 -0.62 -13.12 35.83
N TYR A 477 -0.01 -12.87 34.67
CA TYR A 477 -0.69 -12.18 33.58
C TYR A 477 -1.77 -13.05 32.92
N MET A 478 -1.62 -14.37 32.92
CA MET A 478 -2.69 -15.29 32.53
C MET A 478 -3.86 -15.30 33.53
N ASP A 479 -3.58 -15.20 34.85
CA ASP A 479 -4.65 -14.97 35.85
C ASP A 479 -5.40 -13.66 35.58
N LEU A 480 -4.64 -12.61 35.20
CA LEU A 480 -5.21 -11.31 34.90
C LEU A 480 -6.09 -11.38 33.64
N GLN A 481 -5.61 -12.03 32.58
CA GLN A 481 -6.43 -12.29 31.39
C GLN A 481 -7.68 -13.13 31.68
N THR A 482 -7.55 -14.16 32.52
CA THR A 482 -8.70 -14.98 32.92
C THR A 482 -9.79 -14.14 33.61
N LYS A 483 -9.40 -13.10 34.37
CA LYS A 483 -10.33 -12.20 35.03
C LYS A 483 -10.93 -11.14 34.12
N LEU A 484 -10.13 -10.57 33.21
CA LEU A 484 -10.52 -9.45 32.34
C LEU A 484 -11.15 -9.91 31.03
N GLY A 485 -10.74 -11.07 30.51
CA GLY A 485 -10.96 -11.52 29.15
C GLY A 485 -9.92 -11.02 28.16
N ALA A 486 -9.51 -11.84 27.22
CA ALA A 486 -8.54 -11.50 26.16
C ALA A 486 -9.04 -10.33 25.28
N GLN A 487 -10.34 -10.29 25.00
CA GLN A 487 -10.99 -9.22 24.23
C GLN A 487 -10.79 -7.83 24.87
N LYS A 488 -10.96 -7.72 26.19
CA LYS A 488 -10.78 -6.45 26.91
C LYS A 488 -9.32 -5.95 26.81
N ILE A 489 -8.36 -6.87 26.86
CA ILE A 489 -6.93 -6.55 26.72
C ILE A 489 -6.65 -6.03 25.30
N ALA A 490 -7.16 -6.72 24.28
CA ALA A 490 -7.03 -6.31 22.89
C ALA A 490 -7.68 -4.93 22.63
N GLU A 491 -8.89 -4.69 23.18
CA GLU A 491 -9.58 -3.41 23.10
C GLU A 491 -8.79 -2.28 23.77
N THR A 492 -8.20 -2.54 24.94
CA THR A 492 -7.37 -1.57 25.65
C THR A 492 -6.11 -1.22 24.84
N ALA A 493 -5.48 -2.23 24.22
CA ALA A 493 -4.33 -2.01 23.33
C ALA A 493 -4.71 -1.17 22.10
N ARG A 494 -5.85 -1.48 21.45
CA ARG A 494 -6.37 -0.67 20.33
C ARG A 494 -6.69 0.76 20.74
N GLN A 495 -7.30 0.94 21.89
CA GLN A 495 -7.60 2.26 22.47
C GLN A 495 -6.30 3.07 22.70
N ALA A 496 -5.23 2.39 23.11
CA ALA A 496 -3.92 3.00 23.24
C ALA A 496 -3.26 3.31 21.87
N GLY A 497 -3.80 2.79 20.77
CA GLY A 497 -3.31 3.06 19.42
C GLY A 497 -2.56 1.88 18.76
N VAL A 498 -2.61 0.68 19.35
CA VAL A 498 -2.17 -0.55 18.66
C VAL A 498 -3.26 -0.94 17.67
N ASP A 499 -3.26 -0.29 16.52
CA ASP A 499 -4.31 -0.43 15.51
C ASP A 499 -3.87 -1.41 14.42
N ASP A 500 -3.85 -2.69 14.77
CA ASP A 500 -3.56 -3.76 13.83
C ASP A 500 -4.72 -4.77 13.79
N SER A 501 -5.12 -5.13 12.58
CA SER A 501 -6.17 -6.14 12.33
C SER A 501 -5.77 -7.55 12.82
N SER A 502 -4.47 -7.81 13.00
CA SER A 502 -3.95 -9.07 13.54
C SER A 502 -4.09 -9.20 15.05
N LEU A 503 -4.37 -8.09 15.76
CA LEU A 503 -4.62 -8.12 17.20
C LEU A 503 -5.96 -8.79 17.48
N ASP A 504 -5.93 -10.10 17.72
CA ASP A 504 -7.10 -10.93 17.93
C ASP A 504 -7.42 -11.11 19.43
N GLY A 505 -8.53 -10.55 19.85
CA GLY A 505 -9.05 -10.70 21.22
C GLY A 505 -9.63 -12.08 21.50
N SER A 506 -9.74 -12.98 20.53
CA SER A 506 -10.13 -14.38 20.74
C SER A 506 -8.95 -15.29 21.07
N ASN A 507 -7.71 -14.83 20.84
CA ASN A 507 -6.51 -15.60 21.11
C ASN A 507 -6.36 -15.86 22.63
N PRO A 508 -6.27 -17.12 23.08
CA PRO A 508 -6.16 -17.46 24.50
C PRO A 508 -4.85 -16.99 25.15
N PHE A 509 -3.86 -16.57 24.35
CA PHE A 509 -2.57 -16.06 24.81
C PHE A 509 -2.33 -14.59 24.45
N THR A 510 -3.38 -13.81 24.21
CA THR A 510 -3.29 -12.39 23.85
C THR A 510 -2.37 -11.61 24.80
N VAL A 511 -2.47 -11.83 26.12
CA VAL A 511 -1.63 -11.15 27.13
C VAL A 511 -0.16 -11.52 27.04
N LEU A 512 0.16 -12.68 26.47
CA LEU A 512 1.54 -13.14 26.25
C LEU A 512 2.13 -12.69 24.91
N GLY A 513 1.31 -12.03 24.07
CA GLY A 513 1.78 -11.38 22.85
C GLY A 513 2.08 -12.30 21.66
N ASN A 514 1.27 -13.34 21.48
CA ASN A 514 1.38 -14.26 20.33
C ASN A 514 0.91 -13.63 19.00
N ASN A 515 0.45 -12.40 19.02
CA ASN A 515 0.06 -11.69 17.81
C ASN A 515 1.29 -11.12 17.13
N GLY A 516 1.36 -11.24 15.80
CA GLY A 516 2.34 -10.55 14.99
C GLY A 516 1.91 -9.09 14.79
N LEU A 517 2.63 -8.14 15.41
CA LEU A 517 2.37 -6.70 15.33
C LEU A 517 3.60 -5.97 14.78
N THR A 518 3.39 -4.79 14.20
CA THR A 518 4.51 -3.96 13.77
C THR A 518 5.14 -3.23 14.95
N LEU A 519 6.41 -2.87 14.80
CA LEU A 519 7.11 -2.09 15.82
C LEU A 519 6.46 -0.70 16.00
N LYS A 520 5.98 -0.11 14.91
CA LYS A 520 5.27 1.18 14.94
C LYS A 520 4.00 1.11 15.78
N ASP A 521 3.17 0.06 15.63
CA ASP A 521 1.92 -0.07 16.38
C ASP A 521 2.18 -0.22 17.87
N MET A 522 3.16 -1.04 18.25
CA MET A 522 3.58 -1.17 19.63
C MET A 522 4.12 0.15 20.19
N THR A 523 4.94 0.87 19.43
CA THR A 523 5.46 2.20 19.82
C THR A 523 4.33 3.19 20.02
N GLN A 524 3.31 3.18 19.15
CA GLN A 524 2.12 4.05 19.28
C GLN A 524 1.38 3.79 20.60
N GLY A 525 1.15 2.52 20.95
CA GLY A 525 0.50 2.17 22.20
C GLY A 525 1.28 2.61 23.44
N TYR A 526 2.60 2.45 23.43
CA TYR A 526 3.46 2.89 24.52
C TYR A 526 3.60 4.42 24.58
N ALA A 527 3.51 5.13 23.45
CA ALA A 527 3.51 6.59 23.44
C ALA A 527 2.30 7.15 24.23
N THR A 528 1.15 6.48 24.14
CA THR A 528 -0.02 6.81 24.95
C THR A 528 0.22 6.64 26.46
N LEU A 529 0.91 5.56 26.86
CA LEU A 529 1.32 5.38 28.27
C LEU A 529 2.30 6.46 28.73
N ALA A 530 3.34 6.72 27.90
CA ALA A 530 4.37 7.70 28.18
C ALA A 530 3.81 9.15 28.27
N ASN A 531 2.74 9.42 27.52
CA ASN A 531 2.03 10.71 27.51
C ASN A 531 0.82 10.75 28.46
N GLN A 532 0.88 10.00 29.56
CA GLN A 532 -0.13 10.03 30.61
C GLN A 532 -1.56 9.74 30.13
N GLY A 533 -1.71 8.80 29.19
CA GLY A 533 -3.01 8.42 28.63
C GLY A 533 -3.50 9.29 27.48
N ASN A 534 -2.73 10.28 27.07
CA ASN A 534 -3.02 11.05 25.86
C ASN A 534 -2.37 10.36 24.65
N LYS A 535 -3.19 9.98 23.67
CA LYS A 535 -2.77 9.29 22.46
C LYS A 535 -2.29 10.30 21.41
N PRO A 536 -0.98 10.41 21.13
CA PRO A 536 -0.47 11.20 20.01
C PRO A 536 -0.67 10.44 18.71
N THR A 537 -0.55 11.10 17.57
CA THR A 537 -0.46 10.44 16.27
C THR A 537 0.99 10.42 15.82
N LEU A 538 1.57 9.23 15.64
CA LEU A 538 2.94 9.11 15.14
C LEU A 538 3.03 9.61 13.70
N HIS A 539 3.95 10.54 13.45
CA HIS A 539 4.15 11.15 12.15
C HIS A 539 5.63 11.44 11.88
N ILE A 540 6.01 11.36 10.59
CA ILE A 540 7.38 11.64 10.12
C ILE A 540 7.48 13.00 9.41
N VAL A 541 6.37 13.53 8.91
CA VAL A 541 6.32 14.83 8.23
C VAL A 541 5.97 15.91 9.24
N ALA A 542 6.81 16.92 9.37
CA ALA A 542 6.51 18.11 10.17
C ALA A 542 5.72 19.14 9.34
N GLN A 543 6.18 19.42 8.13
CA GLN A 543 5.65 20.51 7.30
C GLN A 543 5.89 20.24 5.82
N VAL A 544 4.96 20.69 4.96
CA VAL A 544 5.13 20.79 3.51
C VAL A 544 4.92 22.23 3.07
N GLN A 545 5.88 22.78 2.34
CA GLN A 545 5.85 24.13 1.79
C GLN A 545 6.01 24.13 0.27
N THR A 546 5.43 25.13 -0.39
CA THR A 546 5.79 25.45 -1.78
C THR A 546 7.21 26.01 -1.84
N ALA A 547 7.80 26.12 -3.04
CA ALA A 547 9.09 26.79 -3.27
C ALA A 547 9.12 28.24 -2.75
N ASN A 548 7.97 28.90 -2.72
CA ASN A 548 7.82 30.28 -2.23
C ASN A 548 7.62 30.38 -0.70
N GLY A 549 7.69 29.25 0.03
CA GLY A 549 7.54 29.23 1.47
C GLY A 549 6.09 29.27 1.98
N THR A 550 5.08 29.04 1.11
CA THR A 550 3.68 28.93 1.56
C THR A 550 3.44 27.54 2.14
N ASP A 551 2.91 27.49 3.36
CA ASP A 551 2.55 26.25 4.02
C ASP A 551 1.36 25.57 3.33
N LEU A 552 1.52 24.30 2.98
CA LEU A 552 0.47 23.45 2.41
C LEU A 552 -0.02 22.40 3.41
N TYR A 553 0.85 21.98 4.33
CA TYR A 553 0.57 20.99 5.36
C TYR A 553 1.44 21.25 6.57
N ASN A 554 0.83 21.11 7.76
CA ASN A 554 1.51 21.03 9.03
C ASN A 554 0.96 19.83 9.79
N ALA A 555 1.84 19.04 10.40
CA ALA A 555 1.43 17.89 11.17
C ALA A 555 0.55 18.27 12.37
N PRO A 556 -0.48 17.48 12.69
CA PRO A 556 -1.22 17.66 13.93
C PRO A 556 -0.33 17.28 15.12
N THR A 557 -0.16 18.21 16.07
CA THR A 557 0.64 18.00 17.30
C THR A 557 -0.23 17.74 18.53
N SER A 558 -1.56 17.72 18.36
CA SER A 558 -2.50 17.45 19.45
C SER A 558 -2.60 15.95 19.72
N ALA A 559 -2.72 15.60 21.01
CA ALA A 559 -2.97 14.22 21.45
C ALA A 559 -4.39 14.10 22.00
N GLU A 560 -5.03 12.95 21.75
CA GLU A 560 -6.37 12.64 22.25
C GLU A 560 -6.29 11.99 23.63
N GLN A 561 -7.01 12.51 24.64
CA GLN A 561 -7.11 11.87 25.95
C GLN A 561 -7.93 10.58 25.82
N THR A 562 -7.29 9.43 25.92
CA THR A 562 -7.93 8.11 25.83
C THR A 562 -8.03 7.38 27.16
N PHE A 563 -7.12 7.66 28.10
CA PHE A 563 -7.12 7.06 29.44
C PHE A 563 -6.90 8.12 30.51
N GLU A 564 -7.41 7.85 31.70
CA GLU A 564 -7.15 8.66 32.87
C GLU A 564 -5.65 8.72 33.18
N ALA A 565 -5.12 9.93 33.37
CA ALA A 565 -3.69 10.15 33.60
C ALA A 565 -3.16 9.35 34.81
N ASN A 566 -3.96 9.25 35.88
CA ASN A 566 -3.59 8.49 37.07
C ASN A 566 -3.39 6.98 36.74
N ASN A 567 -4.23 6.39 35.89
CA ASN A 567 -4.15 4.99 35.53
C ASN A 567 -2.91 4.72 34.65
N ALA A 568 -2.63 5.57 33.67
CA ALA A 568 -1.42 5.49 32.86
C ALA A 568 -0.15 5.66 33.72
N ASN A 569 -0.17 6.57 34.69
CA ASN A 569 0.94 6.79 35.62
C ASN A 569 1.18 5.59 36.57
N LEU A 570 0.13 4.89 36.99
CA LEU A 570 0.27 3.66 37.78
C LEU A 570 0.97 2.56 36.95
N VAL A 571 0.60 2.39 35.68
CA VAL A 571 1.30 1.47 34.76
C VAL A 571 2.75 1.89 34.59
N THR A 572 3.01 3.17 34.30
CA THR A 572 4.37 3.73 34.18
C THR A 572 5.22 3.45 35.42
N LYS A 573 4.65 3.58 36.62
CA LYS A 573 5.32 3.25 37.87
C LYS A 573 5.72 1.79 37.97
N ALA A 574 4.84 0.86 37.53
CA ALA A 574 5.17 -0.56 37.49
C ALA A 574 6.29 -0.84 36.47
N LEU A 575 6.23 -0.19 35.31
CA LEU A 575 7.25 -0.33 34.25
C LEU A 575 8.61 0.27 34.65
N THR A 576 8.64 1.30 35.51
CA THR A 576 9.88 1.79 36.10
C THR A 576 10.55 0.70 36.94
N GLY A 577 9.78 -0.13 37.64
CA GLY A 577 10.30 -1.28 38.39
C GLY A 577 11.02 -2.30 37.52
N VAL A 578 10.58 -2.52 36.28
CA VAL A 578 11.22 -3.43 35.32
C VAL A 578 12.67 -3.03 35.05
N VAL A 579 12.93 -1.72 34.91
CA VAL A 579 14.29 -1.18 34.70
C VAL A 579 15.07 -1.13 36.01
N GLN A 580 14.43 -0.78 37.11
CA GLN A 580 15.15 -0.62 38.39
C GLN A 580 15.55 -1.95 39.03
N ARG A 581 14.71 -2.99 38.96
CA ARG A 581 14.87 -4.23 39.71
C ARG A 581 14.54 -5.51 38.92
N GLY A 582 13.96 -5.35 37.72
CA GLY A 582 13.43 -6.46 36.92
C GLY A 582 14.31 -6.83 35.73
N THR A 583 13.66 -7.20 34.64
CA THR A 583 14.25 -7.82 33.46
C THR A 583 15.06 -6.87 32.56
N ALA A 584 15.10 -5.56 32.83
CA ALA A 584 15.77 -4.56 31.97
C ALA A 584 16.75 -3.68 32.74
N THR A 585 17.45 -4.23 33.72
CA THR A 585 18.33 -3.46 34.62
C THR A 585 19.54 -2.83 33.91
N GLU A 586 19.96 -3.33 32.74
CA GLU A 586 21.03 -2.72 31.94
C GLU A 586 20.68 -1.30 31.52
N ALA A 587 19.41 -1.00 31.21
CA ALA A 587 18.96 0.34 30.82
C ALA A 587 19.16 1.42 31.91
N ARG A 588 19.52 1.05 33.14
CA ARG A 588 19.95 2.02 34.17
C ARG A 588 21.24 2.75 33.82
N ALA A 589 22.08 2.14 32.96
CA ALA A 589 23.35 2.72 32.52
C ALA A 589 23.17 4.02 31.72
N THR A 590 21.97 4.28 31.18
CA THR A 590 21.63 5.57 30.54
C THR A 590 21.68 6.76 31.50
N GLY A 591 21.64 6.54 32.84
CA GLY A 591 21.57 7.57 33.84
C GLY A 591 20.20 8.25 33.98
N HIS A 592 19.20 7.80 33.23
CA HIS A 592 17.82 8.34 33.27
C HIS A 592 16.85 7.41 34.01
N THR A 593 15.77 7.97 34.54
CA THR A 593 14.65 7.20 35.05
C THR A 593 13.81 6.74 33.86
N ILE A 594 13.89 5.47 33.54
CA ILE A 594 13.20 4.85 32.41
C ILE A 594 12.09 3.94 32.91
N ALA A 595 10.91 4.04 32.31
CA ALA A 595 9.85 3.04 32.36
C ALA A 595 9.93 2.19 31.09
N GLY A 596 9.86 0.87 31.19
CA GLY A 596 9.99 0.03 30.01
C GLY A 596 9.57 -1.41 30.22
N LYS A 597 9.51 -2.17 29.14
CA LYS A 597 9.16 -3.59 29.16
C LYS A 597 9.96 -4.37 28.13
N SER A 598 10.58 -5.46 28.57
CA SER A 598 11.20 -6.47 27.73
C SER A 598 10.14 -7.47 27.22
N GLY A 599 10.30 -7.92 26.00
CA GLY A 599 9.50 -8.97 25.38
C GLY A 599 10.39 -10.07 24.81
N THR A 600 10.01 -11.31 25.08
CA THR A 600 10.52 -12.49 24.40
C THR A 600 9.33 -13.29 23.96
N ALA A 601 9.28 -13.63 22.68
CA ALA A 601 8.21 -14.44 22.11
C ALA A 601 8.43 -15.93 22.42
N ASN A 602 7.42 -16.74 22.14
CA ASN A 602 7.52 -18.20 22.29
C ASN A 602 8.70 -18.73 21.46
N ASP A 603 9.35 -19.77 21.99
CA ASP A 603 10.54 -20.38 21.37
C ASP A 603 11.66 -19.39 21.03
N SER A 604 11.66 -18.20 21.65
CA SER A 604 12.63 -17.12 21.40
C SER A 604 12.76 -16.76 19.91
N ASN A 605 11.64 -16.74 19.16
CA ASN A 605 11.63 -16.36 17.75
C ASN A 605 11.72 -14.84 17.51
N ALA A 606 11.37 -14.06 18.53
CA ALA A 606 11.52 -12.61 18.56
C ALA A 606 11.86 -12.12 19.97
N ALA A 607 12.56 -11.01 20.03
CA ALA A 607 12.94 -10.33 21.27
C ALA A 607 12.82 -8.80 21.08
N SER A 608 12.33 -8.10 22.11
CA SER A 608 12.12 -6.66 22.02
C SER A 608 12.25 -5.98 23.37
N PHE A 609 12.55 -4.68 23.33
CA PHE A 609 12.47 -3.78 24.47
C PHE A 609 11.84 -2.45 24.05
N ILE A 610 10.90 -1.96 24.84
CA ILE A 610 10.29 -0.64 24.67
C ILE A 610 10.49 0.11 25.96
N GLY A 611 11.22 1.21 25.91
CA GLY A 611 11.55 2.04 27.05
C GLY A 611 11.27 3.52 26.79
N TYR A 612 10.90 4.26 27.83
CA TYR A 612 10.57 5.67 27.69
C TYR A 612 10.87 6.52 28.92
N THR A 613 11.13 7.79 28.64
CA THR A 613 11.08 8.94 29.54
C THR A 613 9.89 9.81 29.15
N PRO A 614 9.56 10.90 29.88
CA PRO A 614 8.51 11.83 29.45
C PRO A 614 8.77 12.58 28.13
N SER A 615 10.00 12.54 27.59
CA SER A 615 10.40 13.28 26.39
C SER A 615 10.86 12.42 25.23
N MET A 616 11.14 11.15 25.46
CA MET A 616 11.59 10.23 24.41
C MET A 616 11.16 8.80 24.72
N LEU A 617 10.62 8.14 23.73
CA LEU A 617 10.31 6.72 23.74
C LEU A 617 11.11 6.05 22.64
N THR A 618 11.78 4.95 22.95
CA THR A 618 12.52 4.15 21.99
C THR A 618 12.10 2.68 22.08
N SER A 619 11.81 2.09 20.95
CA SER A 619 11.47 0.69 20.79
C SER A 619 12.55 0.01 19.96
N VAL A 620 13.02 -1.16 20.41
CA VAL A 620 13.98 -2.01 19.69
C VAL A 620 13.41 -3.42 19.61
N ALA A 621 13.43 -4.02 18.44
CA ALA A 621 13.03 -5.41 18.23
C ALA A 621 14.03 -6.14 17.33
N MET A 622 14.17 -7.43 17.56
CA MET A 622 14.89 -8.36 16.69
C MET A 622 14.08 -9.64 16.52
N TRP A 623 14.15 -10.25 15.34
CA TRP A 623 13.47 -11.52 15.05
C TRP A 623 14.18 -12.26 13.93
N TYR A 624 13.89 -13.55 13.82
CA TYR A 624 14.55 -14.41 12.85
C TYR A 624 13.51 -15.14 11.99
N PRO A 625 13.24 -14.68 10.75
CA PRO A 625 12.34 -15.36 9.82
C PRO A 625 13.10 -16.37 8.95
N ASP A 626 12.40 -17.42 8.49
CA ASP A 626 12.89 -18.26 7.40
C ASP A 626 12.75 -17.54 6.02
N ALA A 627 13.14 -18.20 4.95
CA ALA A 627 13.06 -17.66 3.58
C ALA A 627 11.61 -17.38 3.12
N ASN A 628 10.59 -17.94 3.79
CA ASN A 628 9.18 -17.72 3.53
C ASN A 628 8.55 -16.67 4.46
N GLY A 629 9.34 -16.13 5.40
CA GLY A 629 8.89 -15.17 6.40
C GLY A 629 8.29 -15.79 7.67
N ASN A 630 8.35 -17.12 7.84
CA ASN A 630 7.86 -17.77 9.04
C ASN A 630 8.82 -17.55 10.22
N PRO A 631 8.31 -17.35 11.45
CA PRO A 631 9.16 -17.19 12.64
C PRO A 631 10.02 -18.43 12.89
N GLN A 632 11.28 -18.20 13.18
CA GLN A 632 12.24 -19.23 13.58
C GLN A 632 12.87 -18.84 14.91
N GLN A 633 13.31 -19.81 15.68
CA GLN A 633 14.07 -19.56 16.89
C GLN A 633 15.32 -18.74 16.56
N ILE A 634 15.57 -17.66 17.28
CA ILE A 634 16.76 -16.85 17.15
C ILE A 634 17.98 -17.72 17.50
N PRO A 635 18.92 -17.92 16.55
CA PRO A 635 20.16 -18.65 16.85
C PRO A 635 20.97 -17.91 17.92
N SER A 636 21.64 -18.65 18.78
CA SER A 636 22.52 -18.04 19.80
C SER A 636 23.70 -17.33 19.13
N PHE A 637 23.94 -16.08 19.48
CA PHE A 637 25.14 -15.31 19.11
C PHE A 637 25.72 -14.66 20.37
N GLY A 638 26.67 -15.35 20.97
CA GLY A 638 27.23 -14.98 22.28
C GLY A 638 26.16 -15.15 23.38
N ARG A 639 25.94 -14.10 24.18
CA ARG A 639 24.94 -14.08 25.27
C ARG A 639 23.57 -13.56 24.84
N TRP A 640 23.40 -13.15 23.59
CA TRP A 640 22.24 -12.38 23.10
C TRP A 640 21.13 -13.29 22.59
N THR A 641 20.08 -13.55 23.37
CA THR A 641 19.00 -14.48 23.01
C THR A 641 17.60 -14.03 23.36
N GLY A 642 17.41 -13.04 24.23
CA GLY A 642 16.10 -12.63 24.72
C GLY A 642 15.90 -11.13 24.78
N GLY A 643 14.68 -10.71 25.09
CA GLY A 643 14.30 -9.29 25.19
C GLY A 643 15.00 -8.54 26.31
N SER A 644 15.50 -9.27 27.32
CA SER A 644 16.29 -8.71 28.42
C SER A 644 17.77 -8.54 28.10
N ASP A 645 18.20 -9.03 26.93
CA ASP A 645 19.59 -9.05 26.48
C ASP A 645 19.82 -7.98 25.39
N TYR A 646 19.99 -8.42 24.14
CA TYR A 646 20.43 -7.55 23.05
C TYR A 646 19.49 -6.34 22.78
N PRO A 647 18.13 -6.45 22.80
CA PRO A 647 17.28 -5.27 22.63
C PRO A 647 17.45 -4.23 23.73
N VAL A 648 17.65 -4.64 25.00
CA VAL A 648 17.94 -3.70 26.10
C VAL A 648 19.31 -3.07 25.94
N HIS A 649 20.31 -3.87 25.53
CA HIS A 649 21.65 -3.38 25.23
C HIS A 649 21.64 -2.31 24.14
N LEU A 650 21.05 -2.61 22.97
CA LEU A 650 20.93 -1.64 21.86
C LEU A 650 20.16 -0.38 22.24
N PHE A 651 19.10 -0.50 23.06
CA PHE A 651 18.40 0.63 23.63
C PHE A 651 19.30 1.49 24.53
N THR A 652 20.16 0.85 25.31
CA THR A 652 21.04 1.52 26.28
C THR A 652 22.16 2.27 25.59
N GLU A 653 22.70 1.70 24.51
CA GLU A 653 23.76 2.32 23.70
C GLU A 653 23.27 3.49 22.85
N TYR A 654 22.02 3.44 22.40
CA TYR A 654 21.37 4.56 21.71
C TYR A 654 20.95 5.66 22.67
#